data_6ecb42024c02ca16e75e274ca82f5f08
#
_entry.id   6ecb42024c02ca16e75e274ca82f5f08
#
_cell.length_a   1.000
_cell.length_b   1.000
_cell.length_c   1.000
_cell.angle_alpha   90.00
_cell.angle_beta   90.00
_cell.angle_gamma   90.00
#
_symmetry.space_group_name_H-M   'P 1'
#
loop_
_entity.id
_entity.type
_entity.pdbx_description
1 polymer ?
#
loop_
_entity_poly.entity_id
_entity_poly.type
_entity_poly.pdbx_seq_one_letter_code
_entity_poly.pdbx_strand_id
1 'polypeptide(L)'
;VPDGTTGFALGHLPAAALDATTYPYRIKVLQPGESAVAAARVERGTRVPGKRGDISCHRGSMWSRRFAGALQSGPESIKSLGNYEPSIMRISWNKDVAIATVPFLLGIAAFFLIAGPRVLIPTNIAWLSPPNPSQHDPGRHFFRNSDWSFPIGLNLDYGLELSNALVFSDSNPLLAFLFKPFSSLLPETFQHFGWWLLACFVLQAWLAWKLVGLISQRPAVRFLGAGLFVFAPPMIWRLQVHSSLVGHFLILAALYLSLRPTRRLRTAAWLLVLLVAALVHPYLLAMVAVLWLADLTRVWVRQERPAGLAVTELAGLSALVGLVCWQAGYFTVGSGVAPPSGGYGQFRMNLLSIPDPNGWSYVLKDLPGSKYEGFNYLGLGVIVLALCALPALIAGRVGLAAAVRRRAILLGALTGLFLYALSHKIGIGPLQIGLTLPEPLLQAANVFRASDRMFWPVFYGLVLTIIFITVRGNRPRTAISLLAVALAVQVIDTRAGWQGIRSRLMVEPATAWDTPLEDPFWVQAATRYRKVRRIPPVNIAPHWRTLTAYAGRHGLGTDAVYLARVDRRALERARKNAAVALNTGRYEADSLYVLAPAGLGSAALHMDPETDLLARIDGFYVVAPGWKRCRECGHLDQALKPTDILPAVGTGERIRFSASGGGVTYLAAGWFEPEAWGTWSQGGAAEVILRVSGAAVHGILIEARALVSPAHPKQDVEIAVNGSPAASVRLTAYAANRIRVPLPEAAREALRKDGALRLEFRFPDTVRPKDIGLDNDPRALALGLLAITLR
;
A
#
# COMPACT_ATOMS: atom_id res chain seq x y z
N VAL A 1 -19.06 38.78 27.90
CA VAL A 1 -18.06 37.76 28.20
C VAL A 1 -18.22 36.69 27.16
N PRO A 2 -17.27 36.47 26.23
CA PRO A 2 -17.37 35.42 25.22
C PRO A 2 -16.47 34.21 25.57
N ASP A 3 -17.10 33.07 25.65
CA ASP A 3 -16.39 31.79 25.73
C ASP A 3 -16.03 31.27 24.33
N GLY A 4 -14.73 31.13 24.11
CA GLY A 4 -14.20 30.52 22.91
C GLY A 4 -14.01 29.00 23.06
N THR A 5 -14.85 28.23 22.41
CA THR A 5 -14.58 26.80 22.17
C THR A 5 -14.48 26.56 20.68
N THR A 6 -13.26 26.31 20.21
CA THR A 6 -12.97 25.89 18.85
C THR A 6 -13.33 24.39 18.69
N GLY A 7 -14.50 24.13 18.14
CA GLY A 7 -14.90 22.81 17.69
C GLY A 7 -14.31 22.52 16.30
N PHE A 8 -13.55 21.45 16.16
CA PHE A 8 -13.16 20.90 14.87
C PHE A 8 -14.39 20.30 14.19
N ALA A 9 -14.84 20.90 13.10
CA ALA A 9 -15.86 20.32 12.24
C ALA A 9 -15.23 19.21 11.38
N LEU A 10 -15.61 17.97 11.67
CA LEU A 10 -15.40 16.83 10.79
C LEU A 10 -16.35 16.96 9.60
N GLY A 11 -15.81 17.32 8.45
CA GLY A 11 -16.52 17.34 7.18
C GLY A 11 -17.04 15.95 6.80
N HIS A 12 -18.29 15.90 6.32
CA HIS A 12 -19.04 14.73 5.92
C HIS A 12 -18.25 13.74 5.06
N LEU A 13 -17.91 12.59 5.65
CA LEU A 13 -17.64 11.35 4.94
C LEU A 13 -18.96 10.57 4.85
N PRO A 14 -19.25 9.88 3.73
CA PRO A 14 -20.47 9.07 3.64
C PRO A 14 -20.42 7.93 4.65
N ALA A 15 -21.54 7.71 5.33
CA ALA A 15 -21.73 6.86 6.51
C ALA A 15 -21.52 5.34 6.29
N ALA A 16 -20.88 4.91 5.22
CA ALA A 16 -20.68 3.49 4.88
C ALA A 16 -19.29 2.92 5.30
N ALA A 17 -18.48 3.67 6.07
CA ALA A 17 -17.10 3.24 6.36
C ALA A 17 -16.65 3.34 7.83
N LEU A 18 -17.57 3.54 8.77
CA LEU A 18 -17.20 3.62 10.19
C LEU A 18 -18.05 2.62 10.99
N ASP A 19 -17.57 1.40 11.11
CA ASP A 19 -18.00 0.47 12.13
C ASP A 19 -17.28 0.85 13.43
N ALA A 20 -18.06 1.26 14.45
CA ALA A 20 -17.61 1.81 15.73
C ALA A 20 -16.91 0.76 16.64
N THR A 21 -16.74 -0.47 16.19
CA THR A 21 -16.15 -1.57 16.98
C THR A 21 -14.66 -1.79 16.77
N THR A 22 -14.00 -1.01 15.91
CA THR A 22 -12.61 -1.30 15.49
C THR A 22 -11.52 -0.51 16.22
N TYR A 23 -11.84 0.39 17.17
CA TYR A 23 -10.81 1.14 17.91
C TYR A 23 -11.10 1.25 19.42
N PRO A 24 -10.47 0.44 20.26
CA PRO A 24 -10.50 0.66 21.70
C PRO A 24 -9.36 1.61 22.11
N TYR A 25 -9.47 2.90 21.84
CA TYR A 25 -8.64 3.89 22.53
C TYR A 25 -9.50 4.68 23.52
N ARG A 26 -9.37 4.38 24.79
CA ARG A 26 -9.77 5.27 25.89
C ARG A 26 -8.77 6.42 25.95
N ILE A 27 -9.15 7.58 25.53
CA ILE A 27 -8.41 8.83 25.78
C ILE A 27 -8.63 9.18 27.25
N LYS A 28 -7.60 9.00 28.07
CA LYS A 28 -7.58 9.50 29.45
C LYS A 28 -7.16 10.97 29.37
N VAL A 29 -8.11 11.88 29.53
CA VAL A 29 -7.83 13.31 29.66
C VAL A 29 -7.26 13.51 31.04
N LEU A 30 -5.98 13.86 31.13
CA LEU A 30 -5.35 14.30 32.36
C LEU A 30 -5.71 15.78 32.58
N GLN A 31 -6.23 16.09 33.76
CA GLN A 31 -6.48 17.46 34.19
C GLN A 31 -5.16 18.16 34.54
N PRO A 32 -5.03 19.49 34.35
CA PRO A 32 -3.80 20.23 34.65
C PRO A 32 -3.59 20.31 36.15
N GLY A 33 -2.50 19.74 36.67
CA GLY A 33 -2.11 19.96 38.06
C GLY A 33 -1.28 18.89 38.77
N GLU A 34 -0.78 17.85 38.12
CA GLU A 34 0.08 16.87 38.83
C GLU A 34 1.49 16.81 38.21
N SER A 35 2.44 17.36 38.97
CA SER A 35 3.89 17.20 38.75
C SER A 35 4.38 16.00 39.54
N ALA A 36 4.99 15.02 38.90
CA ALA A 36 5.70 13.95 39.53
C ALA A 36 7.19 14.00 39.18
N VAL A 37 8.01 14.40 40.15
CA VAL A 37 9.44 14.23 40.17
C VAL A 37 9.74 12.82 40.67
N ALA A 38 10.40 11.99 39.88
CA ALA A 38 11.00 10.74 40.39
C ALA A 38 12.47 10.67 39.96
N ALA A 39 13.34 10.74 40.96
CA ALA A 39 14.79 10.60 40.85
C ALA A 39 15.18 9.14 40.62
N ALA A 40 15.98 8.85 39.61
CA ALA A 40 16.63 7.57 39.42
C ALA A 40 18.02 7.57 40.08
N ARG A 41 18.20 6.64 41.00
CA ARG A 41 19.46 6.36 41.69
C ARG A 41 20.27 5.32 40.90
N VAL A 42 21.51 5.68 40.54
CA VAL A 42 22.45 4.80 39.87
C VAL A 42 23.26 4.07 40.95
N GLU A 43 23.26 2.74 40.94
CA GLU A 43 24.22 1.94 41.70
C GLU A 43 25.26 1.30 40.78
N ARG A 44 26.54 1.55 41.13
CA ARG A 44 27.73 0.91 40.54
C ARG A 44 28.00 -0.42 41.26
N GLY A 45 28.30 -1.46 40.51
CA GLY A 45 28.82 -2.73 41.02
C GLY A 45 29.92 -3.28 40.14
N THR A 46 31.10 -3.11 40.58
CA THR A 46 32.32 -3.90 40.82
C THR A 46 32.78 -4.95 39.77
N ARG A 47 34.05 -4.77 39.42
CA ARG A 47 34.95 -5.65 38.65
C ARG A 47 35.32 -6.91 39.42
N VAL A 48 35.53 -8.04 38.71
CA VAL A 48 36.49 -9.10 39.10
C VAL A 48 37.18 -9.65 37.82
N PRO A 49 38.49 -9.94 37.87
CA PRO A 49 39.34 -10.19 36.69
C PRO A 49 39.74 -11.67 36.52
N GLY A 50 40.24 -11.95 35.29
CA GLY A 50 41.30 -13.00 35.14
C GLY A 50 40.95 -14.22 34.30
N LYS A 51 41.58 -14.38 33.13
CA LYS A 51 42.69 -15.34 32.93
C LYS A 51 43.12 -15.33 31.45
N ARG A 52 44.48 -15.26 31.31
CA ARG A 52 45.21 -15.43 30.05
C ARG A 52 45.14 -16.90 29.61
N GLY A 53 45.27 -17.08 28.29
CA GLY A 53 45.60 -18.36 27.68
C GLY A 53 46.13 -18.11 26.23
N ASP A 54 47.45 -18.16 26.12
CA ASP A 54 48.19 -18.24 24.83
C ASP A 54 47.85 -19.54 24.11
N ILE A 55 47.83 -19.53 22.77
CA ILE A 55 48.38 -20.59 21.90
C ILE A 55 48.59 -20.06 20.47
N SER A 56 49.83 -19.99 20.12
CA SER A 56 50.67 -20.11 18.96
C SER A 56 50.07 -20.51 17.58
N CYS A 57 50.59 -19.83 16.59
CA CYS A 57 51.07 -20.16 15.22
C CYS A 57 50.62 -21.49 14.56
N HIS A 58 50.15 -21.39 13.32
CA HIS A 58 50.84 -22.11 12.23
C HIS A 58 50.66 -21.43 10.84
N ARG A 59 51.77 -21.51 10.08
CA ARG A 59 52.05 -21.00 8.73
C ARG A 59 51.40 -21.83 7.64
N GLY A 60 51.29 -21.19 6.46
CA GLY A 60 51.20 -21.83 5.15
C GLY A 60 50.79 -20.84 4.07
N SER A 61 51.68 -20.09 3.51
CA SER A 61 52.41 -20.12 2.25
C SER A 61 51.60 -20.37 1.01
N MET A 62 51.55 -19.40 0.09
CA MET A 62 52.06 -19.45 -1.32
C MET A 62 51.46 -18.30 -2.12
N TRP A 63 52.26 -17.42 -2.60
CA TRP A 63 52.48 -17.07 -4.00
C TRP A 63 53.56 -15.97 -4.09
N SER A 64 54.79 -16.40 -4.28
CA SER A 64 55.90 -15.57 -4.78
C SER A 64 56.08 -15.86 -6.23
N ARG A 65 56.26 -14.82 -7.07
CA ARG A 65 57.31 -14.67 -8.12
C ARG A 65 56.90 -13.61 -9.13
N ARG A 66 57.63 -12.54 -9.16
CA ARG A 66 58.46 -12.02 -10.22
C ARG A 66 58.71 -10.52 -10.02
N PHE A 67 59.89 -10.18 -9.71
CA PHE A 67 60.83 -9.41 -10.48
C PHE A 67 62.09 -9.19 -9.64
N ALA A 68 63.18 -9.87 -10.06
CA ALA A 68 64.55 -9.58 -9.69
C ALA A 68 65.22 -8.88 -10.88
N GLY A 69 66.03 -7.92 -10.63
CA GLY A 69 66.94 -7.40 -11.63
C GLY A 69 67.33 -5.93 -11.40
N ALA A 70 68.42 -5.70 -10.74
CA ALA A 70 69.58 -4.86 -11.00
C ALA A 70 70.20 -4.36 -9.71
N LEU A 71 71.18 -5.10 -9.24
CA LEU A 71 72.26 -4.61 -8.35
C LEU A 71 73.39 -4.08 -9.26
N GLN A 72 73.95 -2.89 -8.93
CA GLN A 72 75.42 -2.61 -8.77
C GLN A 72 75.69 -1.11 -8.81
N SER A 73 76.21 -0.63 -7.73
CA SER A 73 77.50 0.04 -7.57
C SER A 73 77.44 0.99 -6.34
N GLY A 74 78.23 0.71 -5.41
CA GLY A 74 79.21 1.07 -4.54
C GLY A 74 79.25 2.48 -3.88
N PRO A 75 80.01 2.63 -2.77
CA PRO A 75 79.67 3.54 -1.68
C PRO A 75 80.52 4.88 -1.72
N GLU A 76 79.89 5.94 -1.17
CA GLU A 76 80.67 6.93 -0.40
C GLU A 76 79.80 8.00 0.27
N SER A 77 80.22 8.24 1.48
CA SER A 77 80.09 9.43 2.34
C SER A 77 78.89 9.57 3.26
N ILE A 78 79.18 9.14 4.44
CA ILE A 78 78.62 9.60 5.72
C ILE A 78 78.94 11.07 5.92
N LYS A 79 77.96 11.97 6.10
CA LYS A 79 77.91 13.14 7.00
C LYS A 79 76.64 13.93 6.85
N SER A 80 75.80 13.81 7.81
CA SER A 80 75.16 14.90 8.60
C SER A 80 73.87 14.34 9.30
N LEU A 81 74.03 14.14 10.57
CA LEU A 81 72.86 13.99 11.49
C LEU A 81 72.19 15.37 11.58
N GLY A 82 71.09 15.51 10.92
CA GLY A 82 70.18 16.62 11.04
C GLY A 82 68.82 16.14 11.55
N ASN A 83 68.42 16.63 12.70
CA ASN A 83 67.11 16.59 13.39
C ASN A 83 65.97 15.86 12.71
N TYR A 84 65.67 14.69 13.24
CA TYR A 84 64.39 14.03 12.96
C TYR A 84 63.30 14.75 13.79
N GLU A 85 62.58 15.72 13.14
CA GLU A 85 61.24 16.13 13.57
C GLU A 85 60.28 15.00 13.16
N PRO A 86 59.37 14.53 14.06
CA PRO A 86 58.34 13.59 13.66
C PRO A 86 57.41 14.33 12.71
N SER A 87 57.51 14.06 11.42
CA SER A 87 56.56 14.49 10.41
C SER A 87 55.21 13.81 10.75
N ILE A 88 54.38 14.51 11.53
CA ILE A 88 52.94 14.25 11.63
C ILE A 88 52.46 14.27 10.19
N MET A 89 52.06 13.09 9.66
CA MET A 89 51.50 12.91 8.35
C MET A 89 50.18 13.73 8.33
N ARG A 90 50.31 15.03 7.95
CA ARG A 90 49.16 15.84 7.55
C ARG A 90 48.60 15.16 6.30
N ILE A 91 47.55 14.32 6.49
CA ILE A 91 46.68 13.92 5.39
C ILE A 91 46.11 15.22 4.84
N SER A 92 46.74 15.77 3.81
CA SER A 92 46.13 16.83 3.02
C SER A 92 44.96 16.19 2.29
N TRP A 93 43.75 16.28 2.86
CA TRP A 93 42.56 15.94 2.15
C TRP A 93 42.53 16.73 0.85
N ASN A 94 42.64 16.03 -0.26
CA ASN A 94 42.56 16.65 -1.57
C ASN A 94 41.23 17.40 -1.62
N LYS A 95 41.22 18.72 -1.82
CA LYS A 95 40.02 19.56 -1.85
C LYS A 95 38.93 18.99 -2.76
N ASP A 96 39.31 18.28 -3.81
CA ASP A 96 38.39 17.66 -4.75
C ASP A 96 37.65 16.47 -4.12
N VAL A 97 38.35 15.67 -3.28
CA VAL A 97 37.73 14.57 -2.54
C VAL A 97 36.72 15.13 -1.51
N ALA A 98 37.11 16.16 -0.76
CA ALA A 98 36.24 16.81 0.22
C ALA A 98 35.00 17.42 -0.44
N ILE A 99 35.09 18.02 -1.61
CA ILE A 99 33.95 18.54 -2.36
C ILE A 99 33.08 17.40 -2.89
N ALA A 100 33.65 16.26 -3.27
CA ALA A 100 32.92 15.10 -3.79
C ALA A 100 32.11 14.39 -2.71
N THR A 101 32.50 14.45 -1.42
CA THR A 101 31.77 13.84 -0.29
C THR A 101 30.56 14.67 0.19
N VAL A 102 30.52 15.98 -0.08
CA VAL A 102 29.50 16.92 0.38
C VAL A 102 28.06 16.44 0.10
N PRO A 103 27.69 16.01 -1.13
CA PRO A 103 26.32 15.57 -1.39
C PRO A 103 25.92 14.32 -0.60
N PHE A 104 26.84 13.40 -0.34
CA PHE A 104 26.57 12.20 0.47
C PHE A 104 26.30 12.59 1.93
N LEU A 105 27.11 13.49 2.50
CA LEU A 105 26.89 14.00 3.85
C LEU A 105 25.58 14.76 3.97
N LEU A 106 25.19 15.54 2.95
CA LEU A 106 23.88 16.21 2.91
C LEU A 106 22.74 15.21 2.94
N GLY A 107 22.79 14.16 2.13
CA GLY A 107 21.75 13.11 2.10
C GLY A 107 21.65 12.35 3.42
N ILE A 108 22.79 11.98 4.01
CA ILE A 108 22.86 11.31 5.31
C ILE A 108 22.30 12.23 6.42
N ALA A 109 22.72 13.49 6.48
CA ALA A 109 22.22 14.43 7.48
C ALA A 109 20.71 14.66 7.37
N ALA A 110 20.19 14.83 6.16
CA ALA A 110 18.75 14.98 5.93
C ALA A 110 17.97 13.72 6.33
N PHE A 111 18.49 12.52 6.03
CA PHE A 111 17.89 11.27 6.45
C PHE A 111 17.78 11.18 7.97
N PHE A 112 18.88 11.41 8.70
CA PHE A 112 18.86 11.35 10.16
C PHE A 112 17.99 12.45 10.78
N LEU A 113 17.90 13.62 10.16
CA LEU A 113 17.02 14.70 10.59
C LEU A 113 15.53 14.31 10.45
N ILE A 114 15.15 13.69 9.35
CA ILE A 114 13.73 13.41 9.00
C ILE A 114 13.30 12.02 9.44
N ALA A 115 14.05 10.96 9.11
CA ALA A 115 13.68 9.58 9.38
C ALA A 115 14.26 9.04 10.70
N GLY A 116 15.48 9.46 11.06
CA GLY A 116 16.19 9.01 12.26
C GLY A 116 16.85 7.64 12.13
N PRO A 117 17.58 7.16 13.17
CA PRO A 117 18.36 5.92 13.10
C PRO A 117 17.55 4.63 13.30
N ARG A 118 16.39 4.67 14.00
CA ARG A 118 15.66 3.45 14.41
C ARG A 118 15.17 2.61 13.21
N VAL A 119 14.86 3.24 12.09
CA VAL A 119 14.45 2.56 10.86
C VAL A 119 15.59 1.75 10.20
N LEU A 120 16.85 2.04 10.52
CA LEU A 120 18.01 1.31 10.00
C LEU A 120 18.22 -0.04 10.67
N ILE A 121 17.61 -0.28 11.83
CA ILE A 121 17.69 -1.56 12.54
C ILE A 121 16.95 -2.61 11.70
N PRO A 122 17.65 -3.63 11.15
CA PRO A 122 17.06 -4.54 10.17
C PRO A 122 15.98 -5.45 10.75
N THR A 123 15.96 -5.64 12.06
CA THR A 123 14.94 -6.43 12.76
C THR A 123 13.78 -5.59 13.29
N ASN A 124 13.85 -4.27 13.17
CA ASN A 124 12.78 -3.38 13.62
C ASN A 124 11.67 -3.26 12.57
N ILE A 125 10.51 -3.84 12.83
CA ILE A 125 9.30 -3.71 12.01
C ILE A 125 8.20 -2.85 12.66
N ALA A 126 8.43 -2.29 13.85
CA ALA A 126 7.44 -1.49 14.57
C ALA A 126 6.97 -0.27 13.75
N TRP A 127 7.89 0.42 13.07
CA TRP A 127 7.57 1.59 12.25
C TRP A 127 6.82 1.25 10.95
N LEU A 128 6.75 -0.02 10.54
CA LEU A 128 5.94 -0.53 9.43
C LEU A 128 4.52 -0.91 9.87
N SER A 129 4.19 -0.76 11.16
CA SER A 129 2.88 -1.01 11.76
C SER A 129 1.85 0.08 11.38
N PRO A 130 0.52 -0.20 11.41
CA PRO A 130 -0.53 0.80 11.19
C PRO A 130 -0.39 2.04 12.08
N PRO A 131 -0.73 3.23 11.56
CA PRO A 131 -1.26 3.57 10.24
C PRO A 131 -0.19 3.71 9.14
N ASN A 132 1.03 3.28 9.37
CA ASN A 132 2.16 3.34 8.46
C ASN A 132 2.02 2.31 7.30
N PRO A 133 2.99 2.24 6.35
CA PRO A 133 2.92 1.39 5.16
C PRO A 133 3.01 -0.11 5.48
N SER A 134 2.12 -0.62 6.32
CA SER A 134 2.08 -2.01 6.78
C SER A 134 1.87 -3.04 5.67
N GLN A 135 1.51 -2.62 4.46
CA GLN A 135 1.32 -3.50 3.29
C GLN A 135 2.63 -3.99 2.67
N HIS A 136 3.75 -3.27 2.89
CA HIS A 136 5.01 -3.56 2.21
C HIS A 136 5.74 -4.76 2.80
N ASP A 137 5.70 -4.90 4.12
CA ASP A 137 6.45 -5.94 4.82
C ASP A 137 5.87 -7.35 4.60
N PRO A 138 4.56 -7.59 4.68
CA PRO A 138 4.00 -8.92 4.43
C PRO A 138 4.35 -9.47 3.05
N GLY A 139 4.12 -8.70 1.99
CA GLY A 139 4.43 -9.15 0.62
C GLY A 139 5.90 -9.58 0.46
N ARG A 140 6.83 -8.81 1.05
CA ARG A 140 8.26 -9.14 1.08
C ARG A 140 8.54 -10.38 1.93
N HIS A 141 7.90 -10.50 3.11
CA HIS A 141 8.10 -11.62 4.03
C HIS A 141 7.71 -12.95 3.39
N PHE A 142 6.53 -13.01 2.79
CA PHE A 142 6.07 -14.18 2.03
C PHE A 142 7.00 -14.50 0.86
N PHE A 143 7.36 -13.50 0.04
CA PHE A 143 8.25 -13.68 -1.09
C PHE A 143 9.62 -14.23 -0.68
N ARG A 144 10.16 -13.77 0.45
CA ARG A 144 11.43 -14.23 0.98
C ARG A 144 11.40 -15.72 1.34
N ASN A 145 10.30 -16.17 1.96
CA ASN A 145 10.16 -17.51 2.54
C ASN A 145 9.55 -18.53 1.58
N SER A 146 8.97 -18.09 0.45
CA SER A 146 8.44 -18.97 -0.58
C SER A 146 9.54 -19.56 -1.46
N ASP A 147 9.26 -20.65 -2.14
CA ASP A 147 10.13 -21.23 -3.15
C ASP A 147 10.37 -20.28 -4.33
N TRP A 148 11.43 -20.55 -5.10
CA TRP A 148 11.65 -19.83 -6.36
C TRP A 148 10.61 -20.27 -7.41
N SER A 149 10.00 -19.30 -8.05
CA SER A 149 9.00 -19.47 -9.10
C SER A 149 9.42 -18.77 -10.38
N PHE A 150 8.72 -19.03 -11.46
CA PHE A 150 8.96 -18.40 -12.75
C PHE A 150 7.64 -17.90 -13.35
N PRO A 151 7.51 -16.62 -13.66
CA PRO A 151 8.48 -15.49 -13.49
C PRO A 151 8.92 -15.30 -12.03
N ILE A 152 10.13 -14.75 -11.82
CA ILE A 152 10.79 -14.63 -10.50
C ILE A 152 9.96 -13.86 -9.49
N GLY A 153 9.19 -12.87 -9.95
CA GLY A 153 8.39 -11.97 -9.10
C GLY A 153 7.07 -12.55 -8.61
N LEU A 154 6.74 -13.81 -8.90
CA LEU A 154 5.55 -14.45 -8.34
C LEU A 154 5.66 -14.58 -6.83
N ASN A 155 4.53 -14.46 -6.13
CA ASN A 155 4.42 -14.54 -4.69
C ASN A 155 3.18 -15.38 -4.35
N LEU A 156 3.32 -16.70 -4.52
CA LEU A 156 2.21 -17.66 -4.58
C LEU A 156 1.45 -17.76 -3.26
N ASP A 157 2.16 -17.62 -2.13
CA ASP A 157 1.59 -17.75 -0.78
C ASP A 157 0.92 -16.46 -0.28
N TYR A 158 1.17 -15.31 -0.96
CA TYR A 158 0.57 -14.02 -0.62
C TYR A 158 -0.48 -13.63 -1.65
N GLY A 159 -1.74 -13.89 -1.34
CA GLY A 159 -2.89 -13.62 -2.20
C GLY A 159 -3.49 -14.89 -2.79
N LEU A 160 -2.78 -16.02 -2.77
CA LEU A 160 -3.23 -17.27 -3.38
C LEU A 160 -3.76 -17.02 -4.81
N GLU A 161 -5.04 -17.34 -5.07
CA GLU A 161 -5.66 -17.15 -6.39
C GLU A 161 -5.97 -15.68 -6.74
N LEU A 162 -5.89 -14.72 -5.78
CA LEU A 162 -6.26 -13.32 -6.03
C LEU A 162 -5.22 -12.57 -6.84
N SER A 163 -3.96 -12.73 -6.51
CA SER A 163 -2.80 -12.19 -7.23
C SER A 163 -1.55 -12.75 -6.57
N ASN A 164 -0.57 -13.05 -7.36
CA ASN A 164 0.64 -13.74 -6.90
C ASN A 164 1.92 -13.07 -7.39
N ALA A 165 1.93 -11.76 -7.51
CA ALA A 165 3.13 -11.02 -7.90
C ALA A 165 3.53 -9.95 -6.89
N LEU A 166 4.81 -9.91 -6.56
CA LEU A 166 5.44 -9.00 -5.60
C LEU A 166 5.20 -7.52 -5.91
N VAL A 167 5.13 -7.15 -7.19
CA VAL A 167 4.90 -5.78 -7.65
C VAL A 167 3.58 -5.19 -7.18
N PHE A 168 2.59 -6.01 -6.84
CA PHE A 168 1.27 -5.57 -6.40
C PHE A 168 1.17 -5.39 -4.87
N SER A 169 2.20 -5.76 -4.11
CA SER A 169 2.30 -5.55 -2.66
C SER A 169 3.19 -4.36 -2.28
N ASP A 170 3.71 -3.59 -3.26
CA ASP A 170 4.61 -2.43 -3.07
C ASP A 170 5.89 -2.75 -2.28
N SER A 171 6.37 -3.99 -2.38
CA SER A 171 7.47 -4.55 -1.58
C SER A 171 8.85 -4.35 -2.18
N ASN A 172 9.00 -3.40 -3.11
CA ASN A 172 10.27 -3.05 -3.77
C ASN A 172 10.98 -4.27 -4.38
N PRO A 173 10.59 -4.74 -5.58
CA PRO A 173 11.18 -5.92 -6.22
C PRO A 173 12.70 -5.88 -6.35
N LEU A 174 13.30 -4.70 -6.56
CA LEU A 174 14.76 -4.55 -6.65
C LEU A 174 15.47 -5.11 -5.42
N LEU A 175 15.02 -4.71 -4.24
CA LEU A 175 15.64 -5.16 -2.99
C LEU A 175 15.17 -6.56 -2.59
N ALA A 176 13.91 -6.89 -2.87
CA ALA A 176 13.41 -8.23 -2.59
C ALA A 176 14.18 -9.30 -3.37
N PHE A 177 14.47 -9.07 -4.66
CA PHE A 177 15.31 -9.98 -5.46
C PHE A 177 16.76 -10.01 -4.97
N LEU A 178 17.30 -8.87 -4.54
CA LEU A 178 18.66 -8.78 -4.02
C LEU A 178 18.84 -9.60 -2.74
N PHE A 179 17.86 -9.55 -1.82
CA PHE A 179 17.97 -10.18 -0.51
C PHE A 179 17.47 -11.64 -0.46
N LYS A 180 16.57 -12.07 -1.35
CA LYS A 180 16.03 -13.44 -1.35
C LYS A 180 17.10 -14.54 -1.41
N PRO A 181 18.19 -14.46 -2.22
CA PRO A 181 19.24 -15.47 -2.23
C PRO A 181 19.96 -15.66 -0.88
N PHE A 182 19.91 -14.63 -0.03
CA PHE A 182 20.55 -14.63 1.29
C PHE A 182 19.57 -14.91 2.43
N SER A 183 18.37 -15.40 2.14
CA SER A 183 17.28 -15.57 3.13
C SER A 183 17.69 -16.43 4.32
N SER A 184 18.48 -17.48 4.12
CA SER A 184 18.98 -18.38 5.18
C SER A 184 20.02 -17.73 6.11
N LEU A 185 20.67 -16.65 5.67
CA LEU A 185 21.68 -15.91 6.44
C LEU A 185 21.09 -14.71 7.21
N LEU A 186 19.85 -14.32 6.87
CA LEU A 186 19.21 -13.16 7.46
C LEU A 186 18.36 -13.58 8.69
N PRO A 187 18.21 -12.69 9.69
CA PRO A 187 17.29 -12.94 10.80
C PRO A 187 15.88 -13.30 10.34
N GLU A 188 15.12 -14.03 11.14
CA GLU A 188 13.72 -14.36 10.86
C GLU A 188 12.92 -13.09 10.58
N THR A 189 12.92 -12.14 11.51
CA THR A 189 12.40 -10.79 11.28
C THR A 189 13.49 -9.94 10.64
N PHE A 190 13.28 -9.57 9.38
CA PHE A 190 14.21 -8.75 8.61
C PHE A 190 13.46 -7.75 7.74
N GLN A 191 13.89 -6.51 7.70
CA GLN A 191 13.41 -5.48 6.78
C GLN A 191 14.59 -4.73 6.13
N HIS A 192 14.46 -4.41 4.86
CA HIS A 192 15.44 -3.65 4.10
C HIS A 192 14.99 -2.20 3.81
N PHE A 193 13.77 -1.84 4.21
CA PHE A 193 13.17 -0.56 3.86
C PHE A 193 13.91 0.63 4.46
N GLY A 194 14.46 0.51 5.67
CA GLY A 194 15.24 1.58 6.28
C GLY A 194 16.51 1.91 5.47
N TRP A 195 17.22 0.89 4.97
CA TRP A 195 18.40 1.07 4.11
C TRP A 195 18.01 1.64 2.74
N TRP A 196 16.84 1.23 2.21
CA TRP A 196 16.28 1.83 1.00
C TRP A 196 16.04 3.33 1.16
N LEU A 197 15.42 3.74 2.27
CA LEU A 197 15.16 5.16 2.55
C LEU A 197 16.48 5.95 2.63
N LEU A 198 17.49 5.43 3.34
CA LEU A 198 18.83 6.06 3.40
C LEU A 198 19.42 6.22 1.99
N ALA A 199 19.38 5.15 1.19
CA ALA A 199 19.88 5.18 -0.19
C ALA A 199 19.13 6.22 -1.03
N CYS A 200 17.81 6.35 -0.90
CA CYS A 200 17.00 7.36 -1.57
C CYS A 200 17.48 8.79 -1.23
N PHE A 201 17.69 9.11 0.05
CA PHE A 201 18.15 10.44 0.46
C PHE A 201 19.55 10.76 -0.08
N VAL A 202 20.48 9.79 0.00
CA VAL A 202 21.85 9.94 -0.47
C VAL A 202 21.91 10.11 -1.99
N LEU A 203 21.20 9.27 -2.74
CA LEU A 203 21.14 9.35 -4.20
C LEU A 203 20.40 10.61 -4.68
N GLN A 204 19.34 11.03 -3.97
CA GLN A 204 18.64 12.29 -4.23
C GLN A 204 19.59 13.49 -4.12
N ALA A 205 20.36 13.57 -3.03
CA ALA A 205 21.33 14.63 -2.79
C ALA A 205 22.44 14.61 -3.85
N TRP A 206 22.97 13.43 -4.17
CA TRP A 206 24.03 13.28 -5.17
C TRP A 206 23.58 13.69 -6.58
N LEU A 207 22.39 13.25 -7.01
CA LEU A 207 21.87 13.59 -8.34
C LEU A 207 21.41 15.04 -8.42
N ALA A 208 20.85 15.61 -7.37
CA ALA A 208 20.57 17.04 -7.27
C ALA A 208 21.83 17.88 -7.38
N TRP A 209 22.92 17.47 -6.69
CA TRP A 209 24.23 18.08 -6.82
C TRP A 209 24.76 18.06 -8.26
N LYS A 210 24.55 16.94 -9.00
CA LYS A 210 24.91 16.83 -10.42
C LYS A 210 24.04 17.75 -11.28
N LEU A 211 22.72 17.80 -11.05
CA LEU A 211 21.79 18.65 -11.79
C LEU A 211 22.10 20.14 -11.60
N VAL A 212 22.26 20.61 -10.36
CA VAL A 212 22.60 22.01 -10.06
C VAL A 212 23.99 22.33 -10.60
N GLY A 213 24.89 21.34 -10.67
CA GLY A 213 26.19 21.45 -11.32
C GLY A 213 26.15 21.81 -12.81
N LEU A 214 25.04 21.53 -13.52
CA LEU A 214 24.84 21.99 -14.90
C LEU A 214 24.59 23.52 -14.99
N ILE A 215 24.16 24.13 -13.89
CA ILE A 215 23.87 25.57 -13.78
C ILE A 215 25.12 26.33 -13.28
N SER A 216 25.77 25.82 -12.22
CA SER A 216 26.91 26.45 -11.57
C SER A 216 27.86 25.42 -10.97
N GLN A 217 29.18 25.64 -11.17
CA GLN A 217 30.23 24.78 -10.57
C GLN A 217 30.59 25.22 -9.12
N ARG A 218 30.03 26.32 -8.60
CA ARG A 218 30.31 26.80 -7.25
C ARG A 218 29.77 25.83 -6.19
N PRO A 219 30.61 25.30 -5.28
CA PRO A 219 30.19 24.31 -4.30
C PRO A 219 29.02 24.79 -3.41
N ALA A 220 29.01 26.07 -2.99
CA ALA A 220 27.93 26.63 -2.20
C ALA A 220 26.59 26.62 -2.95
N VAL A 221 26.57 26.99 -4.23
CA VAL A 221 25.33 26.94 -5.05
C VAL A 221 24.84 25.50 -5.21
N ARG A 222 25.77 24.56 -5.44
CA ARG A 222 25.43 23.15 -5.59
C ARG A 222 24.87 22.55 -4.30
N PHE A 223 25.47 22.88 -3.14
CA PHE A 223 25.01 22.43 -1.83
C PHE A 223 23.62 22.96 -1.51
N LEU A 224 23.43 24.28 -1.59
CA LEU A 224 22.16 24.93 -1.25
C LEU A 224 21.03 24.53 -2.21
N GLY A 225 21.35 24.46 -3.52
CA GLY A 225 20.39 23.98 -4.52
C GLY A 225 20.05 22.50 -4.34
N ALA A 226 21.02 21.63 -4.05
CA ALA A 226 20.76 20.21 -3.78
C ALA A 226 19.88 20.03 -2.52
N GLY A 227 20.08 20.87 -1.49
CA GLY A 227 19.24 20.88 -0.30
C GLY A 227 17.76 21.07 -0.62
N LEU A 228 17.40 21.99 -1.53
CA LEU A 228 15.99 22.21 -1.93
C LEU A 228 15.37 20.97 -2.60
N PHE A 229 16.15 20.14 -3.29
CA PHE A 229 15.67 18.87 -3.84
C PHE A 229 15.53 17.77 -2.79
N VAL A 230 16.43 17.73 -1.80
CA VAL A 230 16.39 16.74 -0.71
C VAL A 230 15.22 17.00 0.25
N PHE A 231 14.96 18.29 0.51
CA PHE A 231 13.81 18.72 1.34
C PHE A 231 12.56 19.00 0.50
N ALA A 232 12.37 18.30 -0.61
CA ALA A 232 11.16 18.36 -1.43
C ALA A 232 9.97 17.70 -0.71
N PRO A 233 8.89 18.43 -0.38
CA PRO A 233 7.76 17.88 0.38
C PRO A 233 7.13 16.65 -0.26
N PRO A 234 6.91 16.55 -1.59
CA PRO A 234 6.31 15.36 -2.21
C PRO A 234 7.14 14.08 -1.99
N MET A 235 8.48 14.16 -1.97
CA MET A 235 9.34 13.01 -1.69
C MET A 235 9.22 12.59 -0.21
N ILE A 236 9.33 13.54 0.70
CA ILE A 236 9.32 13.28 2.15
C ILE A 236 7.94 12.72 2.57
N TRP A 237 6.87 13.23 1.97
CA TRP A 237 5.52 12.76 2.25
C TRP A 237 5.35 11.25 1.97
N ARG A 238 6.07 10.68 0.99
CA ARG A 238 6.01 9.25 0.65
C ARG A 238 6.62 8.33 1.71
N LEU A 239 7.41 8.85 2.65
CA LEU A 239 7.93 8.06 3.77
C LEU A 239 6.83 7.41 4.62
N GLN A 240 5.64 8.00 4.65
CA GLN A 240 4.54 7.51 5.50
C GLN A 240 3.59 6.52 4.81
N VAL A 241 3.62 6.38 3.46
CA VAL A 241 2.60 5.58 2.74
C VAL A 241 3.21 4.59 1.75
N HIS A 242 4.17 5.01 0.93
CA HIS A 242 4.70 4.19 -0.17
C HIS A 242 6.22 4.30 -0.23
N SER A 243 6.92 3.41 0.48
CA SER A 243 8.39 3.46 0.60
C SER A 243 9.12 3.35 -0.75
N SER A 244 8.61 2.56 -1.70
CA SER A 244 9.18 2.44 -3.05
C SER A 244 9.12 3.76 -3.82
N LEU A 245 8.08 4.57 -3.60
CA LEU A 245 7.90 5.87 -4.25
C LEU A 245 8.82 6.98 -3.69
N VAL A 246 9.54 6.76 -2.60
CA VAL A 246 10.60 7.68 -2.15
C VAL A 246 11.75 7.76 -3.14
N GLY A 247 11.85 6.82 -4.08
CA GLY A 247 12.87 6.74 -5.14
C GLY A 247 12.87 7.87 -6.17
N HIS A 248 12.58 9.13 -5.78
CA HIS A 248 12.57 10.30 -6.66
C HIS A 248 13.93 10.60 -7.31
N PHE A 249 15.01 10.06 -6.76
CA PHE A 249 16.34 10.15 -7.37
C PHE A 249 16.35 9.60 -8.82
N LEU A 250 15.48 8.66 -9.18
CA LEU A 250 15.34 8.15 -10.54
C LEU A 250 14.84 9.23 -11.51
N ILE A 251 13.92 10.08 -11.05
CA ILE A 251 13.44 11.25 -11.82
C ILE A 251 14.59 12.25 -12.01
N LEU A 252 15.38 12.51 -10.94
CA LEU A 252 16.54 13.40 -11.04
C LEU A 252 17.60 12.83 -11.97
N ALA A 253 17.83 11.51 -11.95
CA ALA A 253 18.73 10.83 -12.87
C ALA A 253 18.28 11.01 -14.33
N ALA A 254 16.99 10.80 -14.61
CA ALA A 254 16.41 10.97 -15.94
C ALA A 254 16.49 12.43 -16.41
N LEU A 255 16.17 13.41 -15.56
CA LEU A 255 16.35 14.85 -15.86
C LEU A 255 17.80 15.19 -16.12
N TYR A 256 18.76 14.66 -15.33
CA TYR A 256 20.17 14.87 -15.52
C TYR A 256 20.65 14.31 -16.87
N LEU A 257 20.21 13.10 -17.25
CA LEU A 257 20.53 12.49 -18.53
C LEU A 257 19.97 13.30 -19.71
N SER A 258 18.74 13.82 -19.60
CA SER A 258 18.09 14.65 -20.62
C SER A 258 18.74 16.04 -20.80
N LEU A 259 19.32 16.60 -19.72
CA LEU A 259 19.87 17.95 -19.74
C LEU A 259 21.36 18.03 -20.04
N ARG A 260 22.14 16.97 -19.77
CA ARG A 260 23.56 16.92 -20.05
C ARG A 260 23.87 16.71 -21.54
N PRO A 261 25.07 17.10 -22.02
CA PRO A 261 25.54 16.75 -23.37
C PRO A 261 25.58 15.23 -23.59
N THR A 262 25.32 14.78 -24.80
CA THR A 262 25.40 13.38 -25.21
C THR A 262 26.82 12.83 -25.01
N ARG A 263 26.92 11.63 -24.38
CA ARG A 263 28.18 10.95 -24.08
C ARG A 263 28.15 9.50 -24.59
N ARG A 264 29.32 8.87 -24.73
CA ARG A 264 29.45 7.48 -25.20
C ARG A 264 28.57 6.50 -24.43
N LEU A 265 28.49 6.62 -23.09
CA LEU A 265 27.72 5.73 -22.21
C LEU A 265 26.25 6.16 -22.00
N ARG A 266 25.69 7.02 -22.89
CA ARG A 266 24.32 7.52 -22.72
C ARG A 266 23.28 6.38 -22.67
N THR A 267 23.33 5.46 -23.64
CA THR A 267 22.39 4.33 -23.75
C THR A 267 22.47 3.39 -22.54
N ALA A 268 23.71 3.06 -22.11
CA ALA A 268 23.89 2.25 -20.90
C ALA A 268 23.37 2.92 -19.62
N ALA A 269 23.55 4.26 -19.50
CA ALA A 269 23.01 5.00 -18.37
C ALA A 269 21.47 5.02 -18.37
N TRP A 270 20.84 5.18 -19.54
CA TRP A 270 19.38 5.08 -19.67
C TRP A 270 18.89 3.66 -19.35
N LEU A 271 19.56 2.62 -19.86
CA LEU A 271 19.26 1.24 -19.53
C LEU A 271 19.26 1.02 -18.01
N LEU A 272 20.31 1.43 -17.31
CA LEU A 272 20.42 1.28 -15.86
C LEU A 272 19.25 1.97 -15.15
N VAL A 273 18.95 3.23 -15.49
CA VAL A 273 17.87 3.99 -14.83
C VAL A 273 16.50 3.38 -15.10
N LEU A 274 16.24 2.91 -16.33
CA LEU A 274 14.98 2.24 -16.70
C LEU A 274 14.81 0.89 -15.97
N LEU A 275 15.86 0.07 -15.92
CA LEU A 275 15.79 -1.24 -15.23
C LEU A 275 15.60 -1.07 -13.72
N VAL A 276 16.31 -0.14 -13.09
CA VAL A 276 16.11 0.16 -11.67
C VAL A 276 14.69 0.69 -11.45
N ALA A 277 14.19 1.60 -12.28
CA ALA A 277 12.83 2.11 -12.17
C ALA A 277 11.77 1.01 -12.33
N ALA A 278 11.98 0.06 -13.26
CA ALA A 278 11.10 -1.10 -13.48
C ALA A 278 11.01 -2.00 -12.23
N LEU A 279 12.11 -2.18 -11.52
CA LEU A 279 12.17 -3.02 -10.32
C LEU A 279 11.79 -2.26 -9.04
N VAL A 280 11.75 -0.92 -9.06
CA VAL A 280 11.34 -0.12 -7.89
C VAL A 280 9.84 0.14 -7.90
N HIS A 281 9.29 0.76 -8.97
CA HIS A 281 7.86 1.09 -8.98
C HIS A 281 7.36 1.51 -10.38
N PRO A 282 6.17 1.04 -10.83
CA PRO A 282 5.64 1.32 -12.19
C PRO A 282 5.46 2.80 -12.51
N TYR A 283 5.08 3.63 -11.53
CA TYR A 283 4.95 5.09 -11.75
C TYR A 283 6.30 5.76 -12.03
N LEU A 284 7.36 5.35 -11.32
CA LEU A 284 8.72 5.86 -11.57
C LEU A 284 9.21 5.41 -12.94
N LEU A 285 8.95 4.15 -13.31
CA LEU A 285 9.27 3.64 -14.66
C LEU A 285 8.58 4.48 -15.75
N ALA A 286 7.28 4.75 -15.61
CA ALA A 286 6.53 5.53 -16.59
C ALA A 286 7.10 6.95 -16.77
N MET A 287 7.39 7.66 -15.67
CA MET A 287 7.99 8.99 -15.71
C MET A 287 9.38 8.98 -16.36
N VAL A 288 10.23 8.03 -15.97
CA VAL A 288 11.58 7.85 -16.52
C VAL A 288 11.51 7.49 -18.01
N ALA A 289 10.58 6.61 -18.42
CA ALA A 289 10.39 6.22 -19.82
C ALA A 289 9.97 7.41 -20.71
N VAL A 290 9.06 8.27 -20.24
CA VAL A 290 8.67 9.49 -20.95
C VAL A 290 9.87 10.43 -21.14
N LEU A 291 10.70 10.61 -20.10
CA LEU A 291 11.91 11.43 -20.19
C LEU A 291 12.99 10.81 -21.10
N TRP A 292 13.12 9.47 -21.08
CA TRP A 292 14.00 8.74 -21.99
C TRP A 292 13.55 8.90 -23.46
N LEU A 293 12.26 8.71 -23.74
CA LEU A 293 11.71 8.92 -25.09
C LEU A 293 11.91 10.35 -25.57
N ALA A 294 11.72 11.35 -24.71
CA ALA A 294 11.99 12.74 -25.03
C ALA A 294 13.49 12.98 -25.38
N ASP A 295 14.40 12.36 -24.62
CA ASP A 295 15.84 12.47 -24.90
C ASP A 295 16.25 11.70 -26.17
N LEU A 296 15.67 10.54 -26.42
CA LEU A 296 15.86 9.77 -27.65
C LEU A 296 15.38 10.55 -28.88
N THR A 297 14.18 11.14 -28.80
CA THR A 297 13.63 12.03 -29.84
C THR A 297 14.53 13.26 -30.06
N ARG A 298 15.07 13.85 -29.02
CA ARG A 298 16.05 14.96 -29.12
C ARG A 298 17.28 14.54 -29.90
N VAL A 299 17.84 13.39 -29.56
CA VAL A 299 19.06 12.85 -30.20
C VAL A 299 18.78 12.56 -31.69
N TRP A 300 17.61 12.01 -32.00
CA TRP A 300 17.18 11.73 -33.37
C TRP A 300 16.93 13.02 -34.17
N VAL A 301 16.12 13.94 -33.68
CA VAL A 301 15.78 15.20 -34.37
C VAL A 301 17.01 16.07 -34.60
N ARG A 302 17.98 16.05 -33.68
CA ARG A 302 19.23 16.80 -33.83
C ARG A 302 20.32 16.07 -34.60
N GLN A 303 20.02 14.88 -35.09
CA GLN A 303 20.97 14.04 -35.81
C GLN A 303 22.28 13.79 -35.06
N GLU A 304 22.24 13.79 -33.71
CA GLU A 304 23.38 13.50 -32.85
C GLU A 304 23.84 12.03 -32.98
N ARG A 305 22.99 11.16 -33.56
CA ARG A 305 23.24 9.75 -33.89
C ARG A 305 22.47 9.33 -35.14
N PRO A 306 22.94 8.31 -35.89
CA PRO A 306 22.19 7.71 -36.99
C PRO A 306 20.80 7.19 -36.57
N ALA A 307 19.81 7.35 -37.44
CA ALA A 307 18.43 6.92 -37.14
C ALA A 307 18.31 5.42 -36.79
N GLY A 308 19.10 4.57 -37.47
CA GLY A 308 19.13 3.13 -37.16
C GLY A 308 19.55 2.82 -35.72
N LEU A 309 20.52 3.55 -35.17
CA LEU A 309 20.92 3.40 -33.77
C LEU A 309 19.86 3.91 -32.79
N ALA A 310 19.05 4.90 -33.17
CA ALA A 310 17.94 5.34 -32.34
C ALA A 310 16.82 4.28 -32.32
N VAL A 311 16.51 3.66 -33.45
CA VAL A 311 15.54 2.56 -33.56
C VAL A 311 16.00 1.32 -32.77
N THR A 312 17.27 0.92 -32.93
CA THR A 312 17.81 -0.20 -32.15
C THR A 312 17.85 0.05 -30.65
N GLU A 313 18.14 1.31 -30.21
CA GLU A 313 18.02 1.70 -28.80
C GLU A 313 16.57 1.60 -28.31
N LEU A 314 15.61 2.12 -29.09
CA LEU A 314 14.18 2.04 -28.76
C LEU A 314 13.74 0.58 -28.60
N ALA A 315 14.00 -0.24 -29.60
CA ALA A 315 13.60 -1.65 -29.59
C ALA A 315 14.30 -2.45 -28.47
N GLY A 316 15.62 -2.30 -28.38
CA GLY A 316 16.44 -3.07 -27.41
C GLY A 316 16.13 -2.72 -25.96
N LEU A 317 16.04 -1.42 -25.61
CA LEU A 317 15.71 -1.02 -24.24
C LEU A 317 14.25 -1.36 -23.90
N SER A 318 13.31 -1.18 -24.82
CA SER A 318 11.91 -1.57 -24.59
C SER A 318 11.77 -3.09 -24.36
N ALA A 319 12.47 -3.90 -25.15
CA ALA A 319 12.47 -5.37 -24.98
C ALA A 319 13.06 -5.79 -23.63
N LEU A 320 14.20 -5.20 -23.23
CA LEU A 320 14.84 -5.52 -21.95
C LEU A 320 13.99 -5.06 -20.76
N VAL A 321 13.41 -3.87 -20.82
CA VAL A 321 12.48 -3.38 -19.79
C VAL A 321 11.24 -4.27 -19.73
N GLY A 322 10.67 -4.65 -20.90
CA GLY A 322 9.55 -5.57 -20.99
C GLY A 322 9.85 -6.94 -20.36
N LEU A 323 11.05 -7.48 -20.62
CA LEU A 323 11.51 -8.73 -20.03
C LEU A 323 11.63 -8.62 -18.49
N VAL A 324 12.21 -7.53 -17.99
CA VAL A 324 12.34 -7.31 -16.54
C VAL A 324 10.96 -7.11 -15.90
N CYS A 325 10.05 -6.37 -16.52
CA CYS A 325 8.68 -6.23 -16.07
C CYS A 325 7.95 -7.58 -16.02
N TRP A 326 8.15 -8.44 -17.04
CA TRP A 326 7.60 -9.79 -17.06
C TRP A 326 8.15 -10.63 -15.92
N GLN A 327 9.46 -10.64 -15.72
CA GLN A 327 10.09 -11.36 -14.62
C GLN A 327 9.66 -10.85 -13.23
N ALA A 328 9.39 -9.56 -13.10
CA ALA A 328 8.87 -8.97 -11.87
C ALA A 328 7.36 -9.25 -11.64
N GLY A 329 6.66 -9.86 -12.61
CA GLY A 329 5.26 -10.26 -12.49
C GLY A 329 4.23 -9.17 -12.84
N TYR A 330 4.60 -8.11 -13.57
CA TYR A 330 3.66 -7.05 -13.96
C TYR A 330 2.47 -7.54 -14.80
N PHE A 331 2.64 -8.64 -15.55
CA PHE A 331 1.63 -9.17 -16.47
C PHE A 331 0.81 -10.34 -15.89
N THR A 332 0.96 -10.63 -14.59
CA THR A 332 0.22 -11.72 -13.92
C THR A 332 -1.24 -11.37 -13.65
N VAL A 333 -1.58 -10.08 -13.61
CA VAL A 333 -2.95 -9.60 -13.49
C VAL A 333 -3.49 -9.35 -14.90
N GLY A 334 -4.46 -10.14 -15.32
CA GLY A 334 -5.09 -10.05 -16.63
C GLY A 334 -6.00 -8.83 -16.81
N SER A 335 -6.71 -8.78 -17.92
CA SER A 335 -7.70 -7.74 -18.20
C SER A 335 -8.87 -7.80 -17.20
N GLY A 336 -9.19 -6.71 -16.56
CA GLY A 336 -10.36 -6.63 -15.66
C GLY A 336 -10.02 -6.30 -14.22
N VAL A 337 -8.90 -5.66 -14.00
CA VAL A 337 -8.49 -5.14 -12.70
C VAL A 337 -9.56 -4.22 -12.13
N ALA A 338 -10.21 -4.66 -11.06
CA ALA A 338 -11.07 -3.79 -10.24
C ALA A 338 -10.17 -3.09 -9.22
N PRO A 339 -9.86 -1.79 -9.35
CA PRO A 339 -9.21 -1.07 -8.28
C PRO A 339 -10.20 -0.94 -7.11
N PRO A 340 -9.76 -1.17 -5.87
CA PRO A 340 -10.65 -0.99 -4.70
C PRO A 340 -11.11 0.45 -4.54
N SER A 341 -10.47 1.41 -5.20
CA SER A 341 -10.74 2.85 -5.11
C SER A 341 -10.69 3.47 -6.50
N GLY A 342 -11.79 3.75 -7.12
CA GLY A 342 -11.98 4.57 -8.33
C GLY A 342 -10.90 4.50 -9.42
N GLY A 343 -11.19 4.99 -10.60
CA GLY A 343 -10.29 5.03 -11.75
C GLY A 343 -9.53 6.36 -11.92
N TYR A 344 -9.05 6.57 -13.14
CA TYR A 344 -8.39 7.80 -13.58
C TYR A 344 -9.26 9.03 -13.30
N GLY A 345 -8.67 10.05 -12.67
CA GLY A 345 -9.38 11.25 -12.21
C GLY A 345 -9.85 11.21 -10.75
N GLN A 346 -9.78 10.05 -10.07
CA GLN A 346 -10.02 9.98 -8.62
C GLN A 346 -8.85 10.57 -7.83
N PHE A 347 -7.62 10.16 -8.17
CA PHE A 347 -6.38 10.64 -7.56
C PHE A 347 -5.66 11.58 -8.53
N ARG A 348 -6.31 12.69 -8.87
CA ARG A 348 -5.78 13.72 -9.77
C ARG A 348 -5.10 14.84 -9.00
N MET A 349 -4.22 15.53 -9.69
CA MET A 349 -3.64 16.78 -9.21
C MET A 349 -4.69 17.88 -9.16
N ASN A 350 -4.72 18.66 -8.08
CA ASN A 350 -5.39 19.95 -8.02
C ASN A 350 -4.37 21.04 -8.36
N LEU A 351 -4.71 22.02 -9.17
CA LEU A 351 -3.80 23.11 -9.56
C LEU A 351 -3.33 23.92 -8.34
N LEU A 352 -4.17 24.06 -7.31
CA LEU A 352 -3.77 24.73 -6.08
C LEU A 352 -2.85 23.88 -5.17
N SER A 353 -2.62 22.59 -5.49
CA SER A 353 -1.69 21.77 -4.71
C SER A 353 -0.23 22.25 -4.75
N ILE A 354 0.12 23.09 -5.71
CA ILE A 354 1.47 23.67 -5.83
C ILE A 354 1.78 24.64 -4.68
N PRO A 355 0.94 25.64 -4.35
CA PRO A 355 1.11 26.53 -3.18
C PRO A 355 0.45 26.00 -1.92
N ASP A 356 -0.40 24.96 -1.97
CA ASP A 356 -1.15 24.46 -0.83
C ASP A 356 -0.30 23.57 0.08
N PRO A 357 -0.04 24.00 1.33
CA PRO A 357 0.81 23.28 2.25
C PRO A 357 0.17 21.99 2.81
N ASN A 358 -1.15 21.89 2.85
CA ASN A 358 -1.87 20.74 3.42
C ASN A 358 -1.27 20.31 4.78
N GLY A 359 -1.15 21.23 5.71
CA GLY A 359 -0.56 21.04 7.03
C GLY A 359 0.97 21.05 7.09
N TRP A 360 1.69 21.34 5.99
CA TRP A 360 3.16 21.33 5.93
C TRP A 360 3.81 22.70 6.03
N SER A 361 3.09 23.72 6.52
CA SER A 361 3.62 25.06 6.75
C SER A 361 3.16 25.61 8.09
N TYR A 362 4.04 26.33 8.77
CA TYR A 362 3.70 27.13 9.93
C TYR A 362 3.11 28.50 9.55
N VAL A 363 3.32 28.93 8.29
CA VAL A 363 3.00 30.28 7.80
C VAL A 363 1.79 30.27 6.88
N LEU A 364 1.78 29.37 5.90
CA LEU A 364 0.70 29.28 4.92
C LEU A 364 -0.46 28.45 5.47
N LYS A 365 -1.68 28.93 5.23
CA LYS A 365 -2.92 28.20 5.55
C LYS A 365 -3.25 27.23 4.42
N ASP A 366 -3.90 26.12 4.77
CA ASP A 366 -4.38 25.15 3.80
C ASP A 366 -5.45 25.76 2.89
N LEU A 367 -5.37 25.39 1.61
CA LEU A 367 -6.31 25.85 0.61
C LEU A 367 -7.43 24.82 0.43
N PRO A 368 -8.68 25.26 0.17
CA PRO A 368 -9.81 24.34 0.02
C PRO A 368 -9.68 23.48 -1.22
N GLY A 369 -10.15 22.22 -1.13
CA GLY A 369 -10.25 21.30 -2.27
C GLY A 369 -9.02 20.43 -2.54
N SER A 370 -7.97 20.52 -1.71
CA SER A 370 -6.83 19.57 -1.79
C SER A 370 -7.26 18.17 -1.39
N LYS A 371 -6.62 17.18 -2.02
CA LYS A 371 -6.78 15.76 -1.72
C LYS A 371 -5.46 15.20 -1.24
N TYR A 372 -5.53 14.27 -0.31
CA TYR A 372 -4.38 13.62 0.30
C TYR A 372 -3.37 13.05 -0.72
N GLU A 373 -3.84 12.36 -1.77
CA GLU A 373 -2.94 11.79 -2.80
C GLU A 373 -2.34 12.85 -3.73
N GLY A 374 -3.00 13.99 -3.95
CA GLY A 374 -2.56 15.06 -4.86
C GLY A 374 -1.58 16.06 -4.24
N PHE A 375 -0.78 15.65 -3.24
CA PHE A 375 0.16 16.53 -2.56
C PHE A 375 1.39 16.85 -3.40
N ASN A 376 1.48 18.11 -3.86
CA ASN A 376 2.56 18.62 -4.71
C ASN A 376 3.10 19.99 -4.26
N TYR A 377 3.02 20.27 -2.97
CA TYR A 377 3.49 21.50 -2.35
C TYR A 377 4.97 21.78 -2.64
N LEU A 378 5.29 22.95 -3.18
CA LEU A 378 6.66 23.36 -3.48
C LEU A 378 7.50 23.58 -2.21
N GLY A 379 6.86 23.95 -1.11
CA GLY A 379 7.50 24.44 0.09
C GLY A 379 7.70 25.96 0.08
N LEU A 380 7.54 26.57 1.25
CA LEU A 380 7.61 28.03 1.41
C LEU A 380 8.95 28.60 0.92
N GLY A 381 10.06 27.90 1.18
CA GLY A 381 11.40 28.33 0.76
C GLY A 381 11.52 28.43 -0.76
N VAL A 382 11.00 27.44 -1.52
CA VAL A 382 11.01 27.48 -2.99
C VAL A 382 10.06 28.53 -3.53
N ILE A 383 8.91 28.74 -2.89
CA ILE A 383 7.96 29.81 -3.26
C ILE A 383 8.59 31.19 -3.07
N VAL A 384 9.21 31.46 -1.91
CA VAL A 384 9.94 32.70 -1.66
C VAL A 384 11.07 32.91 -2.66
N LEU A 385 11.83 31.86 -2.97
CA LEU A 385 12.89 31.92 -3.98
C LEU A 385 12.35 32.26 -5.37
N ALA A 386 11.20 31.70 -5.75
CA ALA A 386 10.52 32.00 -7.01
C ALA A 386 10.11 33.48 -7.08
N LEU A 387 9.53 34.03 -6.01
CA LEU A 387 9.16 35.45 -5.92
C LEU A 387 10.39 36.36 -6.01
N CYS A 388 11.49 36.01 -5.33
CA CYS A 388 12.77 36.73 -5.42
C CYS A 388 13.45 36.64 -6.80
N ALA A 389 13.11 35.60 -7.60
CA ALA A 389 13.64 35.44 -8.96
C ALA A 389 12.85 36.26 -10.00
N LEU A 390 11.61 36.68 -9.73
CA LEU A 390 10.74 37.43 -10.65
C LEU A 390 11.38 38.72 -11.18
N PRO A 391 12.01 39.59 -10.38
CA PRO A 391 12.61 40.82 -10.90
C PRO A 391 13.69 40.55 -11.96
N ALA A 392 14.50 39.50 -11.77
CA ALA A 392 15.52 39.13 -12.73
C ALA A 392 14.91 38.57 -14.05
N LEU A 393 13.79 37.87 -13.93
CA LEU A 393 13.03 37.36 -15.07
C LEU A 393 12.37 38.50 -15.88
N ILE A 394 11.67 39.40 -15.19
CA ILE A 394 10.96 40.55 -15.78
C ILE A 394 11.96 41.49 -16.48
N ALA A 395 13.10 41.74 -15.86
CA ALA A 395 14.17 42.57 -16.43
C ALA A 395 14.92 41.89 -17.62
N GLY A 396 14.51 40.71 -18.06
CA GLY A 396 15.11 40.01 -19.20
C GLY A 396 16.58 39.58 -18.98
N ARG A 397 17.06 39.57 -17.73
CA ARG A 397 18.46 39.25 -17.40
C ARG A 397 18.84 37.81 -17.70
N VAL A 398 17.85 36.95 -17.89
CA VAL A 398 18.02 35.52 -18.16
C VAL A 398 17.47 35.20 -19.54
N GLY A 399 18.29 34.66 -20.44
CA GLY A 399 17.88 34.26 -21.79
C GLY A 399 16.95 33.06 -21.82
N LEU A 400 15.76 33.18 -21.15
CA LEU A 400 14.82 32.09 -20.94
C LEU A 400 14.27 31.56 -22.27
N ALA A 401 13.95 32.42 -23.24
CA ALA A 401 13.44 32.03 -24.56
C ALA A 401 14.42 31.12 -25.33
N ALA A 402 15.71 31.40 -25.25
CA ALA A 402 16.75 30.56 -25.86
C ALA A 402 16.86 29.20 -25.13
N ALA A 403 16.76 29.19 -23.79
CA ALA A 403 16.76 27.96 -22.99
C ALA A 403 15.54 27.08 -23.31
N VAL A 404 14.34 27.67 -23.42
CA VAL A 404 13.10 27.01 -23.81
C VAL A 404 13.21 26.38 -25.21
N ARG A 405 13.64 27.15 -26.22
CA ARG A 405 13.83 26.62 -27.60
C ARG A 405 14.80 25.45 -27.65
N ARG A 406 15.90 25.54 -26.88
CA ARG A 406 16.88 24.44 -26.78
C ARG A 406 16.35 23.19 -26.13
N ARG A 407 15.30 23.27 -25.31
CA ARG A 407 14.72 22.18 -24.52
C ARG A 407 13.27 21.86 -24.88
N ALA A 408 12.80 22.31 -26.03
CA ALA A 408 11.39 22.21 -26.44
C ALA A 408 10.83 20.79 -26.35
N ILE A 409 11.58 19.76 -26.75
CA ILE A 409 11.14 18.36 -26.69
C ILE A 409 10.98 17.90 -25.24
N LEU A 410 11.95 18.21 -24.35
CA LEU A 410 11.83 17.91 -22.93
C LEU A 410 10.64 18.65 -22.29
N LEU A 411 10.45 19.93 -22.62
CA LEU A 411 9.33 20.72 -22.12
C LEU A 411 7.99 20.17 -22.62
N GLY A 412 7.92 19.72 -23.88
CA GLY A 412 6.74 19.04 -24.41
C GLY A 412 6.39 17.77 -23.64
N ALA A 413 7.39 16.96 -23.31
CA ALA A 413 7.22 15.76 -22.47
C ALA A 413 6.75 16.11 -21.03
N LEU A 414 7.34 17.14 -20.42
CA LEU A 414 6.91 17.61 -19.09
C LEU A 414 5.49 18.18 -19.13
N THR A 415 5.11 18.90 -20.21
CA THR A 415 3.73 19.38 -20.40
C THR A 415 2.76 18.21 -20.56
N GLY A 416 3.13 17.17 -21.32
CA GLY A 416 2.33 15.93 -21.42
C GLY A 416 2.11 15.25 -20.07
N LEU A 417 3.16 15.13 -19.25
CA LEU A 417 3.06 14.60 -17.88
C LEU A 417 2.20 15.47 -16.97
N PHE A 418 2.28 16.79 -17.09
CA PHE A 418 1.44 17.74 -16.37
C PHE A 418 -0.03 17.60 -16.74
N LEU A 419 -0.36 17.57 -18.04
CA LEU A 419 -1.73 17.36 -18.50
C LEU A 419 -2.30 16.01 -18.04
N TYR A 420 -1.48 14.96 -18.08
CA TYR A 420 -1.88 13.67 -17.54
C TYR A 420 -2.15 13.74 -16.03
N ALA A 421 -1.34 14.48 -15.25
CA ALA A 421 -1.51 14.66 -13.82
C ALA A 421 -2.83 15.33 -13.46
N LEU A 422 -3.27 16.31 -14.26
CA LEU A 422 -4.57 17.00 -14.08
C LEU A 422 -5.76 16.09 -14.35
N SER A 423 -5.61 15.08 -15.20
CA SER A 423 -6.64 14.17 -15.67
C SER A 423 -7.78 14.84 -16.46
N HIS A 424 -8.82 14.05 -16.79
CA HIS A 424 -10.07 14.54 -17.41
C HIS A 424 -11.02 15.26 -16.42
N LYS A 425 -10.64 15.36 -15.15
CA LYS A 425 -11.39 16.09 -14.10
C LYS A 425 -10.47 17.11 -13.46
N ILE A 426 -10.26 18.23 -14.16
CA ILE A 426 -9.34 19.28 -13.72
C ILE A 426 -9.87 19.94 -12.44
N GLY A 427 -9.06 19.96 -11.38
CA GLY A 427 -9.38 20.58 -10.10
C GLY A 427 -8.66 21.91 -9.90
N ILE A 428 -9.39 22.97 -9.51
CA ILE A 428 -8.85 24.28 -9.15
C ILE A 428 -9.49 24.65 -7.79
N GLY A 429 -8.80 24.31 -6.70
CA GLY A 429 -9.43 24.39 -5.37
C GLY A 429 -10.68 23.51 -5.29
N PRO A 430 -11.81 24.03 -4.85
CA PRO A 430 -13.08 23.31 -4.78
C PRO A 430 -13.75 23.13 -6.18
N LEU A 431 -13.36 23.96 -7.16
CA LEU A 431 -13.92 23.89 -8.51
C LEU A 431 -13.40 22.68 -9.26
N GLN A 432 -14.30 21.98 -9.95
CA GLN A 432 -13.97 20.85 -10.81
C GLN A 432 -14.53 21.05 -12.22
N ILE A 433 -13.66 20.96 -13.22
CA ILE A 433 -14.02 21.00 -14.64
C ILE A 433 -13.86 19.58 -15.19
N GLY A 434 -14.95 18.96 -15.66
CA GLY A 434 -14.97 17.64 -16.26
C GLY A 434 -14.87 17.70 -17.78
N LEU A 435 -13.99 16.87 -18.36
CA LEU A 435 -13.89 16.62 -19.80
C LEU A 435 -14.31 15.17 -20.06
N THR A 436 -15.12 14.94 -21.08
CA THR A 436 -15.46 13.58 -21.51
C THR A 436 -14.32 13.00 -22.33
N LEU A 437 -13.83 11.82 -21.91
CA LEU A 437 -12.86 11.05 -22.68
C LEU A 437 -13.54 9.84 -23.32
N PRO A 438 -13.18 9.50 -24.58
CA PRO A 438 -13.56 8.22 -25.16
C PRO A 438 -13.17 7.04 -24.28
N GLU A 439 -14.03 6.04 -24.17
CA GLU A 439 -13.84 4.89 -23.29
C GLU A 439 -12.49 4.16 -23.47
N PRO A 440 -11.97 3.93 -24.71
CA PRO A 440 -10.65 3.31 -24.89
C PRO A 440 -9.50 4.12 -24.28
N LEU A 441 -9.58 5.47 -24.37
CA LEU A 441 -8.58 6.36 -23.75
C LEU A 441 -8.68 6.37 -22.23
N LEU A 442 -9.89 6.32 -21.69
CA LEU A 442 -10.13 6.24 -20.25
C LEU A 442 -9.58 4.93 -19.68
N GLN A 443 -9.80 3.81 -20.37
CA GLN A 443 -9.26 2.49 -19.99
C GLN A 443 -7.72 2.48 -20.02
N ALA A 444 -7.10 3.04 -21.06
CA ALA A 444 -5.65 3.17 -21.14
C ALA A 444 -5.10 4.05 -20.01
N ALA A 445 -5.76 5.17 -19.73
CA ALA A 445 -5.35 6.08 -18.65
C ALA A 445 -5.54 5.46 -17.25
N ASN A 446 -6.48 4.53 -17.06
CA ASN A 446 -6.70 3.83 -15.81
C ASN A 446 -5.49 2.96 -15.35
N VAL A 447 -4.56 2.65 -16.26
CA VAL A 447 -3.32 1.96 -15.90
C VAL A 447 -2.55 2.72 -14.82
N PHE A 448 -2.54 4.06 -14.85
CA PHE A 448 -1.91 4.92 -13.86
C PHE A 448 -2.94 5.83 -13.18
N ARG A 449 -3.87 5.24 -12.42
CA ARG A 449 -5.01 5.93 -11.79
C ARG A 449 -4.65 7.08 -10.85
N ALA A 450 -3.51 6.98 -10.12
CA ALA A 450 -2.97 8.06 -9.29
C ALA A 450 -2.14 9.01 -10.18
N SER A 451 -2.85 9.76 -11.00
CA SER A 451 -2.26 10.61 -12.04
C SER A 451 -1.48 11.80 -11.49
N ASP A 452 -1.82 12.28 -10.29
CA ASP A 452 -1.12 13.36 -9.56
C ASP A 452 0.40 13.14 -9.49
N ARG A 453 0.83 11.89 -9.35
CA ARG A 453 2.25 11.48 -9.26
C ARG A 453 3.04 11.84 -10.52
N MET A 454 2.40 11.88 -11.70
CA MET A 454 3.05 12.23 -12.97
C MET A 454 3.51 13.69 -13.01
N PHE A 455 3.12 14.52 -12.03
CA PHE A 455 3.62 15.89 -11.88
C PHE A 455 5.06 15.96 -11.33
N TRP A 456 5.59 14.93 -10.67
CA TRP A 456 6.90 15.03 -10.00
C TRP A 456 8.07 15.40 -10.92
N PRO A 457 8.19 14.92 -12.18
CA PRO A 457 9.21 15.43 -13.10
C PRO A 457 9.05 16.94 -13.39
N VAL A 458 7.80 17.42 -13.47
CA VAL A 458 7.50 18.84 -13.65
C VAL A 458 7.88 19.64 -12.39
N PHE A 459 7.54 19.13 -11.21
CA PHE A 459 7.92 19.70 -9.92
C PHE A 459 9.44 19.96 -9.84
N TYR A 460 10.25 18.93 -10.12
CA TYR A 460 11.71 19.07 -10.10
C TYR A 460 12.24 19.96 -11.23
N GLY A 461 11.58 19.96 -12.38
CA GLY A 461 11.84 20.89 -13.48
C GLY A 461 11.61 22.35 -13.08
N LEU A 462 10.52 22.63 -12.34
CA LEU A 462 10.21 23.97 -11.80
C LEU A 462 11.27 24.41 -10.78
N VAL A 463 11.58 23.56 -9.79
CA VAL A 463 12.62 23.86 -8.79
C VAL A 463 13.96 24.17 -9.48
N LEU A 464 14.37 23.36 -10.46
CA LEU A 464 15.60 23.58 -11.23
C LEU A 464 15.57 24.90 -12.01
N THR A 465 14.44 25.25 -12.60
CA THR A 465 14.22 26.50 -13.35
C THR A 465 14.31 27.72 -12.43
N ILE A 466 13.69 27.66 -11.24
CA ILE A 466 13.76 28.74 -10.24
C ILE A 466 15.21 28.95 -9.80
N ILE A 467 15.96 27.88 -9.51
CA ILE A 467 17.39 27.96 -9.18
C ILE A 467 18.18 28.56 -10.36
N PHE A 468 17.89 28.13 -11.59
CA PHE A 468 18.53 28.65 -12.80
C PHE A 468 18.33 30.17 -12.93
N ILE A 469 17.09 30.66 -12.80
CA ILE A 469 16.77 32.09 -12.87
C ILE A 469 17.50 32.85 -11.75
N THR A 470 17.46 32.34 -10.51
CA THR A 470 18.13 32.96 -9.37
C THR A 470 19.65 33.09 -9.59
N VAL A 471 20.29 32.01 -10.06
CA VAL A 471 21.76 31.98 -10.22
C VAL A 471 22.23 32.79 -11.41
N ARG A 472 21.48 32.77 -12.52
CA ARG A 472 21.86 33.51 -13.76
C ARG A 472 21.42 34.95 -13.75
N GLY A 473 20.36 35.28 -13.02
CA GLY A 473 19.80 36.64 -12.95
C GLY A 473 20.41 37.54 -11.88
N ASN A 474 21.22 37.01 -10.98
CA ASN A 474 21.78 37.73 -9.85
C ASN A 474 23.32 37.63 -9.76
N ARG A 475 23.94 38.59 -9.02
CA ARG A 475 25.34 38.47 -8.65
C ARG A 475 25.58 37.24 -7.75
N PRO A 476 26.76 36.60 -7.84
CA PRO A 476 27.01 35.34 -7.14
C PRO A 476 26.76 35.36 -5.62
N ARG A 477 27.12 36.44 -4.94
CA ARG A 477 26.86 36.57 -3.48
C ARG A 477 25.37 36.64 -3.21
N THR A 478 24.64 37.46 -3.94
CA THR A 478 23.17 37.57 -3.84
C THR A 478 22.47 36.22 -4.11
N ALA A 479 22.87 35.51 -5.17
CA ALA A 479 22.31 34.19 -5.48
C ALA A 479 22.56 33.17 -4.36
N ILE A 480 23.75 33.16 -3.76
CA ILE A 480 24.08 32.27 -2.64
C ILE A 480 23.23 32.65 -1.41
N SER A 481 23.12 33.96 -1.07
CA SER A 481 22.29 34.39 0.06
C SER A 481 20.80 34.03 -0.12
N LEU A 482 20.23 34.26 -1.32
CA LEU A 482 18.85 33.88 -1.64
C LEU A 482 18.63 32.37 -1.50
N LEU A 483 19.54 31.55 -2.04
CA LEU A 483 19.46 30.11 -1.90
C LEU A 483 19.60 29.64 -0.44
N ALA A 484 20.47 30.29 0.35
CA ALA A 484 20.65 29.96 1.76
C ALA A 484 19.39 30.26 2.59
N VAL A 485 18.82 31.45 2.39
CA VAL A 485 17.56 31.84 3.04
C VAL A 485 16.43 30.90 2.61
N ALA A 486 16.30 30.61 1.30
CA ALA A 486 15.28 29.70 0.79
C ALA A 486 15.39 28.30 1.39
N LEU A 487 16.61 27.74 1.48
CA LEU A 487 16.81 26.42 2.09
C LEU A 487 16.50 26.44 3.58
N ALA A 488 16.91 27.48 4.31
CA ALA A 488 16.59 27.60 5.74
C ALA A 488 15.07 27.68 5.98
N VAL A 489 14.38 28.54 5.21
CA VAL A 489 12.92 28.66 5.26
C VAL A 489 12.26 27.32 4.88
N GLN A 490 12.74 26.64 3.82
CA GLN A 490 12.23 25.33 3.38
C GLN A 490 12.28 24.30 4.50
N VAL A 491 13.43 24.15 5.15
CA VAL A 491 13.64 23.15 6.22
C VAL A 491 12.81 23.47 7.46
N ILE A 492 12.79 24.74 7.87
CA ILE A 492 12.08 25.17 9.08
C ILE A 492 10.57 25.07 8.89
N ASP A 493 10.04 25.58 7.79
CA ASP A 493 8.60 25.62 7.54
C ASP A 493 8.00 24.23 7.30
N THR A 494 8.65 23.42 6.44
CA THR A 494 8.15 22.07 6.16
C THR A 494 8.30 21.11 7.35
N ARG A 495 8.98 21.51 8.43
CA ARG A 495 9.01 20.75 9.69
C ARG A 495 7.60 20.49 10.23
N ALA A 496 6.65 21.37 9.98
CA ALA A 496 5.24 21.20 10.35
C ALA A 496 4.71 19.83 9.87
N GLY A 497 5.05 19.42 8.65
CA GLY A 497 4.63 18.13 8.07
C GLY A 497 5.50 16.95 8.46
N TRP A 498 6.83 17.07 8.28
CA TRP A 498 7.70 15.91 8.45
C TRP A 498 8.00 15.53 9.92
N GLN A 499 7.74 16.42 10.89
CA GLN A 499 7.90 16.08 12.31
C GLN A 499 6.96 14.95 12.73
N GLY A 500 5.70 14.96 12.28
CA GLY A 500 4.76 13.87 12.51
C GLY A 500 5.20 12.55 11.85
N ILE A 501 5.82 12.63 10.66
CA ILE A 501 6.42 11.45 10.00
C ILE A 501 7.58 10.92 10.85
N ARG A 502 8.48 11.79 11.30
CA ARG A 502 9.61 11.41 12.16
C ARG A 502 9.15 10.69 13.44
N SER A 503 8.13 11.20 14.11
CA SER A 503 7.62 10.59 15.35
C SER A 503 7.16 9.15 15.11
N ARG A 504 6.52 8.87 13.97
CA ARG A 504 6.10 7.52 13.57
C ARG A 504 7.24 6.59 13.18
N LEU A 505 8.29 7.13 12.56
CA LEU A 505 9.47 6.35 12.16
C LEU A 505 10.41 6.07 13.34
N MET A 506 10.31 6.87 14.42
CA MET A 506 11.14 6.77 15.62
C MET A 506 10.42 6.08 16.79
N VAL A 507 9.39 5.27 16.51
CA VAL A 507 8.76 4.41 17.53
C VAL A 507 9.79 3.43 18.12
N GLU A 508 9.48 2.89 19.31
CA GLU A 508 10.35 1.90 19.97
C GLU A 508 10.52 0.66 19.08
N PRO A 509 11.74 0.18 18.86
CA PRO A 509 11.98 -0.98 18.02
C PRO A 509 11.28 -2.24 18.53
N ALA A 510 10.60 -2.95 17.62
CA ALA A 510 10.03 -4.26 17.89
C ALA A 510 10.25 -5.20 16.69
N THR A 511 10.38 -6.49 17.00
CA THR A 511 10.58 -7.57 16.02
C THR A 511 9.28 -8.26 15.61
N ALA A 512 8.18 -7.93 16.25
CA ALA A 512 6.84 -8.44 15.95
C ALA A 512 5.82 -7.32 16.10
N TRP A 513 4.69 -7.46 15.42
CA TRP A 513 3.51 -6.63 15.65
C TRP A 513 2.64 -7.26 16.73
N ASP A 514 1.97 -6.43 17.52
CA ASP A 514 0.96 -6.89 18.45
C ASP A 514 -0.14 -7.64 17.70
N THR A 515 -0.56 -8.76 18.25
CA THR A 515 -1.61 -9.60 17.67
C THR A 515 -2.69 -9.86 18.72
N PRO A 516 -3.98 -9.80 18.35
CA PRO A 516 -5.07 -10.23 19.20
C PRO A 516 -5.27 -11.76 19.22
N LEU A 517 -4.45 -12.52 18.48
CA LEU A 517 -4.53 -13.98 18.39
C LEU A 517 -3.71 -14.60 19.52
N GLU A 518 -4.32 -14.72 20.71
CA GLU A 518 -3.66 -15.16 21.95
C GLU A 518 -3.99 -16.61 22.33
N ASP A 519 -5.12 -17.14 21.84
CA ASP A 519 -5.56 -18.50 22.12
C ASP A 519 -4.58 -19.55 21.56
N PRO A 520 -4.21 -20.58 22.33
CA PRO A 520 -3.36 -21.69 21.88
C PRO A 520 -3.82 -22.38 20.60
N PHE A 521 -5.12 -22.29 20.27
CA PHE A 521 -5.68 -22.78 19.01
C PHE A 521 -4.88 -22.32 17.80
N TRP A 522 -4.50 -21.05 17.75
CA TRP A 522 -3.80 -20.49 16.58
C TRP A 522 -2.44 -21.15 16.33
N VAL A 523 -1.71 -21.44 17.41
CA VAL A 523 -0.42 -22.14 17.29
C VAL A 523 -0.63 -23.58 16.82
N GLN A 524 -1.62 -24.27 17.34
CA GLN A 524 -1.95 -25.64 16.93
C GLN A 524 -2.50 -25.69 15.50
N ALA A 525 -3.34 -24.73 15.12
CA ALA A 525 -3.85 -24.62 13.75
C ALA A 525 -2.72 -24.39 12.73
N ALA A 526 -1.67 -23.64 13.11
CA ALA A 526 -0.52 -23.42 12.24
C ALA A 526 0.30 -24.68 11.98
N THR A 527 0.31 -25.65 12.88
CA THR A 527 0.99 -26.94 12.63
C THR A 527 0.17 -27.88 11.74
N ARG A 528 -1.14 -27.71 11.70
CA ARG A 528 -2.07 -28.58 10.99
C ARG A 528 -2.37 -28.10 9.57
N TYR A 529 -2.60 -26.80 9.40
CA TYR A 529 -3.01 -26.21 8.11
C TYR A 529 -1.83 -25.60 7.37
N ARG A 530 -1.95 -25.53 6.04
CA ARG A 530 -0.98 -24.87 5.15
C ARG A 530 -1.46 -23.51 4.68
N LYS A 531 -2.75 -23.22 4.84
CA LYS A 531 -3.37 -21.99 4.36
C LYS A 531 -4.32 -21.40 5.40
N VAL A 532 -4.42 -20.08 5.42
CA VAL A 532 -5.46 -19.33 6.12
C VAL A 532 -6.29 -18.60 5.06
N ARG A 533 -7.53 -19.01 4.91
CA ARG A 533 -8.44 -18.47 3.92
C ARG A 533 -9.50 -17.60 4.57
N ARG A 534 -9.81 -16.48 3.92
CA ARG A 534 -10.90 -15.62 4.31
C ARG A 534 -12.15 -15.90 3.48
N ILE A 535 -13.30 -16.02 4.11
CA ILE A 535 -14.59 -16.18 3.42
C ILE A 535 -15.53 -15.01 3.77
N PRO A 536 -16.09 -14.30 2.75
CA PRO A 536 -15.71 -14.38 1.33
C PRO A 536 -14.32 -13.80 1.06
N PRO A 537 -13.59 -14.25 0.01
CA PRO A 537 -12.34 -13.65 -0.42
C PRO A 537 -12.57 -12.20 -0.86
N VAL A 538 -11.82 -11.27 -0.26
CA VAL A 538 -11.91 -9.83 -0.55
C VAL A 538 -10.53 -9.21 -0.38
N ASN A 539 -10.10 -8.42 -1.35
CA ASN A 539 -8.90 -7.60 -1.18
C ASN A 539 -9.17 -6.51 -0.13
N ILE A 540 -8.27 -6.34 0.82
CA ILE A 540 -8.39 -5.40 1.94
C ILE A 540 -9.59 -5.74 2.85
N ALA A 541 -9.74 -7.01 3.18
CA ALA A 541 -10.76 -7.46 4.13
C ALA A 541 -10.53 -6.87 5.54
N PRO A 542 -11.56 -6.72 6.38
CA PRO A 542 -11.36 -6.44 7.80
C PRO A 542 -10.37 -7.42 8.42
N HIS A 543 -9.49 -6.93 9.30
CA HIS A 543 -8.46 -7.72 9.98
C HIS A 543 -7.44 -8.45 9.08
N TRP A 544 -7.34 -8.09 7.78
CA TRP A 544 -6.39 -8.71 6.86
C TRP A 544 -4.96 -8.70 7.41
N ARG A 545 -4.55 -7.63 8.09
CA ARG A 545 -3.20 -7.49 8.66
C ARG A 545 -2.90 -8.55 9.71
N THR A 546 -3.83 -8.78 10.64
CA THR A 546 -3.72 -9.79 11.70
C THR A 546 -3.55 -11.17 11.10
N LEU A 547 -4.42 -11.53 10.14
CA LEU A 547 -4.38 -12.84 9.49
C LEU A 547 -3.13 -13.02 8.63
N THR A 548 -2.71 -11.98 7.90
CA THR A 548 -1.48 -11.99 7.12
C THR A 548 -0.23 -12.13 8.01
N ALA A 549 -0.17 -11.39 9.13
CA ALA A 549 0.95 -11.48 10.07
C ALA A 549 1.03 -12.87 10.69
N TYR A 550 -0.11 -13.44 11.09
CA TYR A 550 -0.20 -14.81 11.58
C TYR A 550 0.27 -15.82 10.52
N ALA A 551 -0.28 -15.75 9.31
CA ALA A 551 0.10 -16.66 8.23
C ALA A 551 1.60 -16.55 7.89
N GLY A 552 2.13 -15.33 7.76
CA GLY A 552 3.54 -15.10 7.49
C GLY A 552 4.47 -15.64 8.59
N ARG A 553 4.11 -15.43 9.86
CA ARG A 553 4.90 -15.92 11.01
C ARG A 553 5.00 -17.46 11.03
N HIS A 554 3.96 -18.13 10.58
CA HIS A 554 3.87 -19.59 10.60
C HIS A 554 4.11 -20.27 9.25
N GLY A 555 4.51 -19.52 8.21
CA GLY A 555 4.79 -20.08 6.90
C GLY A 555 3.55 -20.59 6.15
N LEU A 556 2.37 -20.05 6.44
CA LEU A 556 1.10 -20.43 5.81
C LEU A 556 0.79 -19.52 4.62
N GLY A 557 0.19 -20.05 3.56
CA GLY A 557 -0.38 -19.22 2.49
C GLY A 557 -1.65 -18.49 2.94
N THR A 558 -1.97 -17.29 2.38
CA THR A 558 -3.21 -16.59 2.72
C THR A 558 -3.77 -15.75 1.60
N ASP A 559 -5.11 -15.64 1.53
CA ASP A 559 -5.87 -14.69 0.70
C ASP A 559 -6.35 -13.46 1.49
N ALA A 560 -6.03 -13.37 2.79
CA ALA A 560 -6.26 -12.18 3.61
C ALA A 560 -5.17 -11.15 3.36
N VAL A 561 -5.25 -10.37 2.27
CA VAL A 561 -4.15 -9.53 1.75
C VAL A 561 -4.60 -8.12 1.39
N TYR A 562 -3.61 -7.24 1.25
CA TYR A 562 -3.72 -5.94 0.60
C TYR A 562 -2.87 -5.94 -0.68
N LEU A 563 -3.52 -5.89 -1.84
CA LEU A 563 -2.87 -5.84 -3.14
C LEU A 563 -3.30 -4.57 -3.89
N ALA A 564 -2.35 -3.89 -4.52
CA ALA A 564 -2.62 -2.69 -5.32
C ALA A 564 -3.54 -2.99 -6.51
N ARG A 565 -3.51 -4.22 -7.01
CA ARG A 565 -4.34 -4.72 -8.11
C ARG A 565 -4.68 -6.18 -7.90
N VAL A 566 -5.90 -6.55 -8.26
CA VAL A 566 -6.43 -7.93 -8.20
C VAL A 566 -7.06 -8.26 -9.54
N ASP A 567 -6.81 -9.45 -10.06
CA ASP A 567 -7.51 -9.96 -11.24
C ASP A 567 -8.97 -10.21 -10.91
N ARG A 568 -9.89 -9.56 -11.65
CA ARG A 568 -11.33 -9.68 -11.41
C ARG A 568 -11.82 -11.11 -11.57
N ARG A 569 -11.36 -11.80 -12.62
CA ARG A 569 -11.81 -13.18 -12.90
C ARG A 569 -11.29 -14.15 -11.86
N ALA A 570 -10.06 -13.92 -11.37
CA ALA A 570 -9.50 -14.72 -10.28
C ALA A 570 -10.29 -14.53 -8.98
N LEU A 571 -10.63 -13.29 -8.63
CA LEU A 571 -11.45 -12.97 -7.45
C LEU A 571 -12.85 -13.58 -7.56
N GLU A 572 -13.51 -13.48 -8.72
CA GLU A 572 -14.82 -14.07 -8.96
C GLU A 572 -14.80 -15.60 -8.84
N ARG A 573 -13.75 -16.27 -9.38
CA ARG A 573 -13.56 -17.72 -9.20
C ARG A 573 -13.35 -18.09 -7.74
N ALA A 574 -12.46 -17.35 -7.03
CA ALA A 574 -12.19 -17.60 -5.61
C ALA A 574 -13.48 -17.44 -4.76
N ARG A 575 -14.29 -16.41 -5.02
CA ARG A 575 -15.59 -16.22 -4.37
C ARG A 575 -16.57 -17.35 -4.65
N LYS A 576 -16.64 -17.79 -5.90
CA LYS A 576 -17.50 -18.93 -6.28
C LYS A 576 -17.08 -20.21 -5.58
N ASN A 577 -15.79 -20.50 -5.52
CA ASN A 577 -15.26 -21.69 -4.83
C ASN A 577 -15.53 -21.62 -3.32
N ALA A 578 -15.34 -20.43 -2.71
CA ALA A 578 -15.66 -20.22 -1.29
C ALA A 578 -17.15 -20.41 -0.99
N ALA A 579 -18.05 -19.91 -1.85
CA ALA A 579 -19.49 -20.12 -1.72
C ALA A 579 -19.86 -21.61 -1.87
N VAL A 580 -19.24 -22.33 -2.80
CA VAL A 580 -19.46 -23.78 -2.94
C VAL A 580 -19.00 -24.51 -1.67
N ALA A 581 -17.81 -24.19 -1.13
CA ALA A 581 -17.33 -24.81 0.11
C ALA A 581 -18.28 -24.56 1.29
N LEU A 582 -18.75 -23.31 1.47
CA LEU A 582 -19.72 -22.96 2.52
C LEU A 582 -21.07 -23.72 2.36
N ASN A 583 -21.59 -23.75 1.13
CA ASN A 583 -22.93 -24.29 0.87
C ASN A 583 -22.98 -25.82 0.77
N THR A 584 -21.84 -26.48 0.71
CA THR A 584 -21.76 -27.95 0.63
C THR A 584 -21.04 -28.58 1.83
N GLY A 585 -20.42 -27.76 2.72
CA GLY A 585 -19.56 -28.24 3.78
C GLY A 585 -18.27 -28.92 3.31
N ARG A 586 -17.93 -28.80 2.02
CA ARG A 586 -16.72 -29.43 1.46
C ARG A 586 -15.57 -28.45 1.48
N TYR A 587 -14.88 -28.41 2.61
CA TYR A 587 -13.73 -27.55 2.83
C TYR A 587 -12.42 -28.24 2.39
N GLU A 588 -11.41 -27.46 1.97
CA GLU A 588 -10.05 -27.98 1.76
C GLU A 588 -9.43 -28.41 3.10
N ALA A 589 -8.95 -29.63 3.19
CA ALA A 589 -8.44 -30.20 4.45
C ALA A 589 -7.17 -29.54 4.96
N ASP A 590 -6.42 -28.83 4.09
CA ASP A 590 -5.18 -28.11 4.39
C ASP A 590 -5.40 -26.62 4.69
N SER A 591 -6.64 -26.18 4.81
CA SER A 591 -7.01 -24.77 4.93
C SER A 591 -7.79 -24.49 6.20
N LEU A 592 -7.33 -23.50 6.99
CA LEU A 592 -8.09 -22.88 8.07
C LEU A 592 -8.94 -21.74 7.47
N TYR A 593 -10.24 -21.72 7.75
CA TYR A 593 -11.13 -20.69 7.22
C TYR A 593 -11.53 -19.68 8.30
N VAL A 594 -11.38 -18.40 7.98
CA VAL A 594 -11.84 -17.28 8.82
C VAL A 594 -13.04 -16.61 8.14
N LEU A 595 -14.19 -16.69 8.80
CA LEU A 595 -15.47 -16.28 8.22
C LEU A 595 -15.78 -14.81 8.51
N ALA A 596 -16.36 -14.13 7.53
CA ALA A 596 -17.17 -12.94 7.81
C ALA A 596 -18.54 -13.37 8.41
N PRO A 597 -19.21 -12.48 9.15
CA PRO A 597 -20.53 -12.78 9.69
C PRO A 597 -21.53 -13.33 8.67
N ALA A 598 -21.49 -12.85 7.43
CA ALA A 598 -22.35 -13.33 6.34
C ALA A 598 -22.12 -14.80 5.92
N GLY A 599 -21.05 -15.44 6.37
CA GLY A 599 -20.79 -16.86 6.09
C GLY A 599 -21.23 -17.81 7.22
N LEU A 600 -21.63 -17.28 8.37
CA LEU A 600 -21.90 -18.09 9.56
C LEU A 600 -23.11 -18.99 9.41
N GLY A 601 -24.22 -18.48 8.88
CA GLY A 601 -25.45 -19.26 8.67
C GLY A 601 -25.18 -20.47 7.77
N SER A 602 -24.48 -20.25 6.66
CA SER A 602 -24.14 -21.34 5.72
C SER A 602 -23.18 -22.36 6.36
N ALA A 603 -22.16 -21.88 7.07
CA ALA A 603 -21.23 -22.77 7.76
C ALA A 603 -21.92 -23.61 8.84
N ALA A 604 -22.75 -22.98 9.67
CA ALA A 604 -23.49 -23.66 10.74
C ALA A 604 -24.47 -24.73 10.23
N LEU A 605 -25.03 -24.55 9.01
CA LEU A 605 -26.00 -25.46 8.41
C LEU A 605 -25.35 -26.62 7.66
N HIS A 606 -24.21 -26.41 7.00
CA HIS A 606 -23.67 -27.37 6.01
C HIS A 606 -22.36 -28.03 6.41
N MET A 607 -21.64 -27.52 7.46
CA MET A 607 -20.42 -28.19 7.91
C MET A 607 -20.72 -29.57 8.51
N ASP A 608 -19.74 -30.48 8.47
CA ASP A 608 -19.84 -31.77 9.14
C ASP A 608 -19.57 -31.58 10.67
N PRO A 609 -20.61 -31.67 11.53
CA PRO A 609 -20.46 -31.42 12.96
C PRO A 609 -19.62 -32.49 13.67
N GLU A 610 -19.44 -33.68 13.08
CA GLU A 610 -18.67 -34.77 13.70
C GLU A 610 -17.15 -34.66 13.46
N THR A 611 -16.76 -33.93 12.40
CA THR A 611 -15.36 -33.86 12.02
C THR A 611 -14.77 -32.48 12.14
N ASP A 612 -15.57 -31.45 11.87
CA ASP A 612 -15.11 -30.07 11.75
C ASP A 612 -15.44 -29.25 13.00
N LEU A 613 -14.65 -28.22 13.24
CA LEU A 613 -14.87 -27.25 14.30
C LEU A 613 -15.38 -25.93 13.71
N LEU A 614 -16.50 -25.43 14.21
CA LEU A 614 -16.96 -24.05 14.03
C LEU A 614 -16.91 -23.35 15.38
N ALA A 615 -16.07 -22.33 15.54
CA ALA A 615 -15.86 -21.66 16.81
C ALA A 615 -15.64 -20.16 16.64
N ARG A 616 -15.80 -19.40 17.72
CA ARG A 616 -15.39 -18.01 17.84
C ARG A 616 -14.19 -17.90 18.77
N ILE A 617 -13.02 -17.61 18.24
CA ILE A 617 -11.74 -17.58 18.95
C ILE A 617 -11.10 -16.21 18.78
N ASP A 618 -10.74 -15.54 19.87
CA ASP A 618 -10.19 -14.17 19.89
C ASP A 618 -10.99 -13.18 19.01
N GLY A 619 -12.33 -13.34 18.98
CA GLY A 619 -13.22 -12.52 18.18
C GLY A 619 -13.39 -12.94 16.71
N PHE A 620 -12.62 -13.90 16.22
CA PHE A 620 -12.69 -14.44 14.85
C PHE A 620 -13.59 -15.67 14.79
N TYR A 621 -14.44 -15.73 13.79
CA TYR A 621 -15.21 -16.95 13.48
C TYR A 621 -14.35 -17.85 12.59
N VAL A 622 -14.13 -19.09 13.01
CA VAL A 622 -13.27 -20.02 12.30
C VAL A 622 -14.01 -21.32 11.97
N VAL A 623 -13.74 -21.85 10.76
CA VAL A 623 -14.02 -23.26 10.43
C VAL A 623 -12.70 -23.95 10.30
N ALA A 624 -12.50 -24.99 11.09
CA ALA A 624 -11.28 -25.81 11.11
C ALA A 624 -11.65 -27.25 10.68
N PRO A 625 -11.45 -27.60 9.39
CA PRO A 625 -11.83 -28.89 8.84
C PRO A 625 -11.07 -30.04 9.48
N GLY A 626 -11.77 -31.10 9.87
CA GLY A 626 -11.21 -32.29 10.48
C GLY A 626 -10.57 -32.07 11.88
N TRP A 627 -10.80 -30.91 12.54
CA TRP A 627 -10.21 -30.60 13.85
C TRP A 627 -10.60 -31.61 14.92
N LYS A 628 -11.85 -32.06 14.95
CA LYS A 628 -12.35 -33.00 15.95
C LYS A 628 -11.78 -34.41 15.84
N ARG A 629 -11.21 -34.77 14.68
CA ARG A 629 -10.49 -36.02 14.46
C ARG A 629 -9.00 -35.96 14.83
N CYS A 630 -8.49 -34.79 15.14
CA CYS A 630 -7.10 -34.55 15.50
C CYS A 630 -6.87 -34.92 16.97
N ARG A 631 -6.04 -35.94 17.24
CA ARG A 631 -5.73 -36.40 18.61
C ARG A 631 -4.80 -35.44 19.38
N GLU A 632 -4.01 -34.67 18.64
CA GLU A 632 -2.99 -33.76 19.17
C GLU A 632 -3.51 -32.31 19.31
N CYS A 633 -4.68 -32.03 18.72
CA CYS A 633 -5.30 -30.71 18.79
C CYS A 633 -5.99 -30.56 20.15
N GLY A 634 -5.80 -29.41 20.80
CA GLY A 634 -6.43 -29.13 22.10
C GLY A 634 -7.96 -29.25 22.06
N HIS A 635 -8.53 -29.69 23.15
CA HIS A 635 -9.96 -29.76 23.34
C HIS A 635 -10.51 -28.33 23.57
N LEU A 636 -10.89 -27.63 22.51
CA LEU A 636 -11.85 -26.53 22.65
C LEU A 636 -13.20 -27.16 23.03
N ASP A 637 -14.00 -26.47 23.86
CA ASP A 637 -15.31 -26.94 24.31
C ASP A 637 -16.18 -27.35 23.10
N GLN A 638 -16.13 -28.65 22.78
CA GLN A 638 -16.63 -29.20 21.49
C GLN A 638 -18.11 -29.58 21.59
N ALA A 639 -18.69 -29.36 22.74
CA ALA A 639 -20.09 -29.72 23.03
C ALA A 639 -21.13 -28.79 22.36
N LEU A 640 -20.72 -27.65 21.79
CA LEU A 640 -21.63 -26.70 21.17
C LEU A 640 -22.05 -27.17 19.77
N LYS A 641 -23.36 -27.17 19.53
CA LYS A 641 -23.92 -27.38 18.19
C LYS A 641 -23.43 -26.26 17.27
N PRO A 642 -23.18 -26.50 15.96
CA PRO A 642 -22.75 -25.44 15.03
C PRO A 642 -23.66 -24.20 15.04
N THR A 643 -24.98 -24.40 15.27
CA THR A 643 -25.96 -23.32 15.38
C THR A 643 -25.79 -22.44 16.62
N ASP A 644 -25.09 -22.90 17.66
CA ASP A 644 -24.91 -22.15 18.91
C ASP A 644 -23.96 -20.94 18.73
N ILE A 645 -23.21 -20.91 17.63
CA ILE A 645 -22.37 -19.76 17.26
C ILE A 645 -23.19 -18.56 16.79
N LEU A 646 -24.44 -18.81 16.32
CA LEU A 646 -25.31 -17.75 15.87
C LEU A 646 -25.85 -16.97 17.07
N PRO A 647 -25.98 -15.64 16.97
CA PRO A 647 -26.69 -14.87 17.97
C PRO A 647 -28.11 -15.41 18.16
N ALA A 648 -28.58 -15.51 19.41
CA ALA A 648 -29.91 -15.96 19.68
C ALA A 648 -30.94 -14.85 19.41
N VAL A 649 -32.05 -15.21 18.76
CA VAL A 649 -33.16 -14.31 18.40
C VAL A 649 -34.35 -14.51 19.31
N GLY A 650 -34.83 -13.43 19.89
CA GLY A 650 -36.03 -13.44 20.73
C GLY A 650 -37.33 -13.28 19.93
N THR A 651 -38.45 -13.72 20.52
CA THR A 651 -39.79 -13.45 19.99
C THR A 651 -40.08 -11.95 19.99
N GLY A 652 -40.63 -11.41 18.89
CA GLY A 652 -40.90 -9.98 18.70
C GLY A 652 -39.69 -9.19 18.11
N GLU A 653 -38.49 -9.73 18.13
CA GLU A 653 -37.31 -9.08 17.55
C GLU A 653 -37.42 -9.03 16.02
N ARG A 654 -37.16 -7.83 15.45
CA ARG A 654 -37.14 -7.60 14.01
C ARG A 654 -35.73 -7.62 13.48
N ILE A 655 -35.34 -8.69 12.79
CA ILE A 655 -34.02 -8.91 12.21
C ILE A 655 -34.01 -8.31 10.82
N ARG A 656 -33.08 -7.39 10.53
CA ARG A 656 -32.93 -6.74 9.22
C ARG A 656 -31.79 -7.39 8.40
N PHE A 657 -32.05 -7.66 7.12
CA PHE A 657 -31.14 -8.31 6.18
C PHE A 657 -30.45 -7.33 5.23
N SER A 658 -30.29 -6.07 5.63
CA SER A 658 -29.49 -5.08 4.92
C SER A 658 -27.99 -5.23 5.23
N ALA A 659 -27.12 -4.61 4.42
CA ALA A 659 -25.66 -4.65 4.61
C ALA A 659 -25.18 -4.19 6.00
N SER A 660 -25.93 -3.29 6.64
CA SER A 660 -25.69 -2.82 8.03
C SER A 660 -26.54 -3.55 9.07
N GLY A 661 -27.36 -4.51 8.66
CA GLY A 661 -28.28 -5.25 9.53
C GLY A 661 -27.67 -6.51 10.12
N GLY A 662 -28.08 -6.89 11.36
CA GLY A 662 -27.62 -8.11 12.02
C GLY A 662 -28.06 -9.41 11.32
N GLY A 663 -29.05 -9.34 10.42
CA GLY A 663 -29.63 -10.49 9.71
C GLY A 663 -28.66 -11.20 8.75
N VAL A 664 -27.62 -10.53 8.31
CA VAL A 664 -26.63 -11.14 7.40
C VAL A 664 -25.98 -12.38 8.00
N THR A 665 -25.89 -12.47 9.31
CA THR A 665 -25.32 -13.60 10.06
C THR A 665 -26.15 -14.89 9.91
N TYR A 666 -27.45 -14.76 9.63
CA TYR A 666 -28.38 -15.87 9.53
C TYR A 666 -28.65 -16.34 8.09
N LEU A 667 -28.10 -15.61 7.08
CA LEU A 667 -28.20 -16.04 5.69
C LEU A 667 -27.35 -17.31 5.47
N ALA A 668 -27.96 -18.30 4.84
CA ALA A 668 -27.28 -19.51 4.42
C ALA A 668 -27.13 -19.53 2.88
N ALA A 669 -27.42 -20.63 2.20
CA ALA A 669 -27.28 -20.69 0.74
C ALA A 669 -28.35 -19.84 0.02
N GLY A 670 -28.03 -19.46 -1.23
CA GLY A 670 -29.01 -18.89 -2.15
C GLY A 670 -29.31 -17.39 -2.02
N TRP A 671 -28.35 -16.61 -1.47
CA TRP A 671 -28.46 -15.15 -1.35
C TRP A 671 -27.29 -14.45 -2.04
N PHE A 672 -27.58 -13.29 -2.65
CA PHE A 672 -26.56 -12.35 -3.09
C PHE A 672 -25.96 -11.58 -1.90
N GLU A 673 -24.89 -10.80 -2.17
CA GLU A 673 -24.34 -9.88 -1.16
C GLU A 673 -25.43 -8.89 -0.71
N PRO A 674 -25.56 -8.63 0.62
CA PRO A 674 -26.54 -7.71 1.15
C PRO A 674 -26.35 -6.27 0.63
N GLU A 675 -27.46 -5.65 0.25
CA GLU A 675 -27.54 -4.25 -0.17
C GLU A 675 -27.98 -3.34 1.00
N ALA A 676 -27.95 -2.03 0.82
CA ALA A 676 -28.31 -1.07 1.87
C ALA A 676 -29.77 -1.26 2.40
N TRP A 677 -30.66 -1.83 1.62
CA TRP A 677 -32.08 -2.01 1.94
C TRP A 677 -32.45 -3.44 2.35
N GLY A 678 -31.69 -4.47 1.91
CA GLY A 678 -32.02 -5.89 2.11
C GLY A 678 -31.14 -6.79 1.25
N THR A 679 -31.56 -8.04 1.04
CA THR A 679 -30.76 -9.05 0.31
C THR A 679 -31.63 -9.78 -0.72
N TRP A 680 -31.21 -9.80 -2.00
CA TRP A 680 -31.86 -10.56 -3.05
C TRP A 680 -31.51 -12.03 -2.99
N SER A 681 -32.49 -12.89 -3.29
CA SER A 681 -32.28 -14.31 -3.55
C SER A 681 -31.45 -14.53 -4.80
N GLN A 682 -30.65 -15.60 -4.80
CA GLN A 682 -29.80 -16.04 -5.91
C GLN A 682 -30.30 -17.38 -6.46
N GLY A 683 -30.93 -17.33 -7.63
CA GLY A 683 -31.44 -18.54 -8.25
C GLY A 683 -32.76 -19.06 -7.62
N GLY A 684 -33.07 -20.35 -7.82
CA GLY A 684 -34.38 -20.96 -7.53
C GLY A 684 -34.62 -21.37 -6.08
N ALA A 685 -33.66 -21.23 -5.17
CA ALA A 685 -33.79 -21.56 -3.76
C ALA A 685 -32.88 -20.71 -2.87
N ALA A 686 -33.34 -20.49 -1.62
CA ALA A 686 -32.53 -19.78 -0.61
C ALA A 686 -32.85 -20.25 0.80
N GLU A 687 -31.93 -20.08 1.74
CA GLU A 687 -32.05 -20.56 3.12
C GLU A 687 -31.68 -19.50 4.15
N VAL A 688 -32.39 -19.51 5.28
CA VAL A 688 -32.08 -18.72 6.47
C VAL A 688 -32.10 -19.64 7.68
N ILE A 689 -31.13 -19.52 8.58
CA ILE A 689 -31.10 -20.26 9.84
C ILE A 689 -31.10 -19.31 11.02
N LEU A 690 -32.04 -19.46 11.94
CA LEU A 690 -32.20 -18.62 13.12
C LEU A 690 -32.04 -19.48 14.38
N ARG A 691 -31.09 -19.10 15.27
CA ARG A 691 -31.06 -19.65 16.63
C ARG A 691 -32.09 -18.91 17.46
N VAL A 692 -33.00 -19.66 18.09
CA VAL A 692 -34.10 -19.08 18.86
C VAL A 692 -33.82 -19.15 20.36
N SER A 693 -34.04 -18.02 21.06
CA SER A 693 -33.97 -17.99 22.53
C SER A 693 -35.34 -17.79 23.16
N GLY A 694 -35.69 -18.61 24.17
CA GLY A 694 -36.86 -18.41 25.01
C GLY A 694 -38.15 -18.97 24.45
N ALA A 695 -39.28 -18.28 24.70
CA ALA A 695 -40.64 -18.74 24.64
C ALA A 695 -41.11 -19.35 23.30
N ALA A 696 -42.26 -20.02 23.34
CA ALA A 696 -42.88 -20.64 22.19
C ALA A 696 -43.04 -19.68 21.00
N VAL A 697 -42.42 -20.03 19.86
CA VAL A 697 -42.64 -19.36 18.57
C VAL A 697 -43.85 -20.03 17.90
N HIS A 698 -44.86 -19.24 17.56
CA HIS A 698 -46.10 -19.73 16.91
C HIS A 698 -46.10 -19.46 15.39
N GLY A 699 -45.32 -18.51 14.93
CA GLY A 699 -45.23 -18.13 13.52
C GLY A 699 -44.10 -17.18 13.21
N ILE A 700 -43.94 -16.86 11.93
CA ILE A 700 -42.87 -16.00 11.41
C ILE A 700 -43.53 -14.95 10.52
N LEU A 701 -43.14 -13.70 10.69
CA LEU A 701 -43.49 -12.62 9.77
C LEU A 701 -42.26 -12.27 8.93
N ILE A 702 -42.38 -12.38 7.60
CA ILE A 702 -41.33 -12.03 6.63
C ILE A 702 -41.76 -10.76 5.90
N GLU A 703 -40.88 -9.75 5.91
CA GLU A 703 -41.00 -8.54 5.10
C GLU A 703 -40.10 -8.66 3.88
N ALA A 704 -40.65 -8.47 2.67
CA ALA A 704 -39.91 -8.73 1.45
C ALA A 704 -40.31 -7.80 0.30
N ARG A 705 -39.43 -7.71 -0.69
CA ARG A 705 -39.73 -7.25 -2.06
C ARG A 705 -39.86 -8.47 -2.97
N ALA A 706 -40.67 -8.34 -4.03
CA ALA A 706 -40.75 -9.36 -5.06
C ALA A 706 -40.33 -8.77 -6.40
N LEU A 707 -39.62 -9.53 -7.24
CA LEU A 707 -39.25 -9.05 -8.56
C LEU A 707 -40.48 -9.21 -9.50
N VAL A 708 -41.32 -8.19 -9.52
CA VAL A 708 -42.50 -8.12 -10.37
C VAL A 708 -42.52 -6.89 -11.25
N SER A 709 -43.04 -7.04 -12.48
CA SER A 709 -43.15 -5.98 -13.47
C SER A 709 -44.35 -6.32 -14.40
N PRO A 710 -44.77 -5.44 -15.33
CA PRO A 710 -45.77 -5.82 -16.32
C PRO A 710 -45.42 -7.05 -17.16
N ALA A 711 -44.13 -7.28 -17.43
CA ALA A 711 -43.64 -8.47 -18.15
C ALA A 711 -43.52 -9.71 -17.25
N HIS A 712 -43.50 -9.53 -15.93
CA HIS A 712 -43.44 -10.58 -14.90
C HIS A 712 -44.37 -10.19 -13.73
N PRO A 713 -45.71 -10.35 -13.90
CA PRO A 713 -46.70 -9.74 -13.01
C PRO A 713 -46.85 -10.43 -11.63
N LYS A 714 -46.24 -11.58 -11.43
CA LYS A 714 -46.32 -12.37 -10.19
C LYS A 714 -44.97 -13.01 -9.87
N GLN A 715 -44.72 -13.24 -8.58
CA GLN A 715 -43.61 -14.04 -8.08
C GLN A 715 -44.18 -15.08 -7.11
N ASP A 716 -44.09 -16.33 -7.47
CA ASP A 716 -44.52 -17.44 -6.61
C ASP A 716 -43.36 -17.80 -5.65
N VAL A 717 -43.68 -18.02 -4.36
CA VAL A 717 -42.72 -18.35 -3.30
C VAL A 717 -43.27 -19.48 -2.44
N GLU A 718 -42.55 -20.60 -2.39
CA GLU A 718 -42.84 -21.71 -1.48
C GLU A 718 -41.88 -21.62 -0.28
N ILE A 719 -42.41 -21.84 0.92
CA ILE A 719 -41.64 -21.73 2.17
C ILE A 719 -41.82 -23.00 2.99
N ALA A 720 -40.73 -23.66 3.33
CA ALA A 720 -40.68 -24.72 4.31
C ALA A 720 -39.96 -24.25 5.58
N VAL A 721 -40.33 -24.84 6.73
CA VAL A 721 -39.66 -24.59 8.02
C VAL A 721 -39.20 -25.94 8.58
N ASN A 722 -37.91 -26.07 8.84
CA ASN A 722 -37.31 -27.34 9.29
C ASN A 722 -37.73 -28.54 8.43
N GLY A 723 -37.71 -28.36 7.09
CA GLY A 723 -38.12 -29.36 6.12
C GLY A 723 -39.65 -29.57 5.97
N SER A 724 -40.49 -28.98 6.83
CA SER A 724 -41.97 -29.10 6.76
C SER A 724 -42.54 -27.96 5.91
N PRO A 725 -43.36 -28.22 4.86
CA PRO A 725 -44.05 -27.19 4.10
C PRO A 725 -44.91 -26.30 5.04
N ALA A 726 -44.74 -24.98 4.94
CA ALA A 726 -45.35 -24.03 5.86
C ALA A 726 -46.20 -22.97 5.17
N ALA A 727 -45.81 -22.50 3.99
CA ALA A 727 -46.59 -21.53 3.21
C ALA A 727 -46.24 -21.60 1.71
N SER A 728 -47.26 -21.31 0.87
CA SER A 728 -47.08 -21.04 -0.55
C SER A 728 -47.80 -19.73 -0.85
N VAL A 729 -47.11 -18.75 -1.36
CA VAL A 729 -47.62 -17.39 -1.56
C VAL A 729 -47.32 -16.87 -2.95
N ARG A 730 -48.28 -16.14 -3.51
CA ARG A 730 -48.11 -15.43 -4.78
C ARG A 730 -48.02 -13.93 -4.50
N LEU A 731 -46.90 -13.34 -4.83
CA LEU A 731 -46.63 -11.93 -4.64
C LEU A 731 -46.85 -11.17 -5.97
N THR A 732 -47.63 -10.09 -5.91
CA THR A 732 -48.01 -9.27 -7.07
C THR A 732 -47.55 -7.82 -6.91
N ALA A 733 -47.02 -7.45 -5.74
CA ALA A 733 -46.47 -6.11 -5.46
C ALA A 733 -44.95 -6.15 -5.37
N TYR A 734 -44.30 -5.17 -5.96
CA TYR A 734 -42.83 -5.03 -5.87
C TYR A 734 -42.35 -4.83 -4.41
N ALA A 735 -43.04 -4.03 -3.65
CA ALA A 735 -42.63 -3.66 -2.28
C ALA A 735 -43.76 -3.92 -1.28
N ALA A 736 -43.41 -3.81 0.02
CA ALA A 736 -44.33 -3.90 1.16
C ALA A 736 -45.05 -5.27 1.32
N ASN A 737 -44.46 -6.34 0.77
CA ASN A 737 -45.00 -7.68 0.98
C ASN A 737 -44.73 -8.13 2.43
N ARG A 738 -45.81 -8.62 3.10
CA ARG A 738 -45.74 -9.19 4.44
C ARG A 738 -46.29 -10.60 4.39
N ILE A 739 -45.40 -11.59 4.50
CA ILE A 739 -45.74 -13.02 4.44
C ILE A 739 -45.83 -13.55 5.87
N ARG A 740 -46.99 -14.09 6.24
CA ARG A 740 -47.17 -14.76 7.52
C ARG A 740 -46.99 -16.25 7.29
N VAL A 741 -46.02 -16.83 7.99
CA VAL A 741 -45.67 -18.24 7.91
C VAL A 741 -46.05 -18.88 9.24
N PRO A 742 -47.11 -19.74 9.27
CA PRO A 742 -47.44 -20.52 10.47
C PRO A 742 -46.32 -21.53 10.73
N LEU A 743 -46.11 -21.88 11.99
CA LEU A 743 -45.13 -22.90 12.33
C LEU A 743 -45.83 -24.28 12.41
N PRO A 744 -45.55 -25.21 11.48
CA PRO A 744 -46.09 -26.59 11.53
C PRO A 744 -45.66 -27.27 12.84
N GLU A 745 -46.47 -28.21 13.33
CA GLU A 745 -46.18 -28.91 14.60
C GLU A 745 -44.84 -29.65 14.55
N ALA A 746 -44.57 -30.34 13.44
CA ALA A 746 -43.25 -30.98 13.22
C ALA A 746 -42.08 -29.99 13.30
N ALA A 747 -42.26 -28.75 12.79
CA ALA A 747 -41.23 -27.71 12.87
C ALA A 747 -41.06 -27.15 14.29
N ARG A 748 -42.16 -27.10 15.08
CA ARG A 748 -42.10 -26.73 16.49
C ARG A 748 -41.42 -27.80 17.36
N GLU A 749 -41.65 -29.07 17.06
CA GLU A 749 -40.95 -30.16 17.73
C GLU A 749 -39.45 -30.16 17.43
N ALA A 750 -39.09 -29.98 16.16
CA ALA A 750 -37.68 -29.82 15.74
C ALA A 750 -37.03 -28.59 16.41
N LEU A 751 -37.73 -27.46 16.51
CA LEU A 751 -37.25 -26.29 17.21
C LEU A 751 -36.98 -26.60 18.71
N ARG A 752 -37.86 -27.30 19.40
CA ARG A 752 -37.66 -27.71 20.82
C ARG A 752 -36.43 -28.58 21.01
N LYS A 753 -36.12 -29.44 20.02
CA LYS A 753 -34.97 -30.36 20.05
C LYS A 753 -33.66 -29.64 19.71
N ASP A 754 -33.69 -28.78 18.70
CA ASP A 754 -32.44 -28.25 18.07
C ASP A 754 -32.20 -26.78 18.40
N GLY A 755 -33.15 -26.05 18.94
CA GLY A 755 -33.05 -24.63 19.29
C GLY A 755 -32.92 -23.72 18.07
N ALA A 756 -33.14 -24.21 16.85
CA ALA A 756 -32.98 -23.48 15.60
C ALA A 756 -34.13 -23.65 14.63
N LEU A 757 -34.41 -22.59 13.86
CA LEU A 757 -35.35 -22.57 12.75
C LEU A 757 -34.62 -22.44 11.43
N ARG A 758 -34.72 -23.41 10.55
CA ARG A 758 -34.27 -23.35 9.17
C ARG A 758 -35.47 -22.99 8.30
N LEU A 759 -35.39 -21.85 7.61
CA LEU A 759 -36.34 -21.40 6.60
C LEU A 759 -35.78 -21.73 5.22
N GLU A 760 -36.53 -22.48 4.44
CA GLU A 760 -36.16 -22.88 3.09
C GLU A 760 -37.14 -22.23 2.12
N PHE A 761 -36.64 -21.43 1.21
CA PHE A 761 -37.40 -20.74 0.17
C PHE A 761 -37.18 -21.44 -1.16
N ARG A 762 -38.23 -21.65 -1.94
CA ARG A 762 -38.18 -22.10 -3.32
C ARG A 762 -38.89 -21.10 -4.21
N PHE A 763 -38.26 -20.79 -5.33
CA PHE A 763 -38.71 -19.81 -6.30
C PHE A 763 -38.87 -20.49 -7.66
N PRO A 764 -40.07 -20.93 -8.04
CA PRO A 764 -40.32 -21.56 -9.34
C PRO A 764 -39.97 -20.62 -10.51
N ASP A 765 -40.19 -19.32 -10.32
CA ASP A 765 -40.11 -18.29 -11.36
C ASP A 765 -38.99 -17.29 -11.03
N THR A 766 -37.74 -17.58 -11.40
CA THR A 766 -36.63 -16.58 -11.29
C THR A 766 -36.47 -15.89 -12.61
N VAL A 767 -36.31 -14.56 -12.58
CA VAL A 767 -36.08 -13.76 -13.79
C VAL A 767 -34.88 -12.83 -13.64
N ARG A 768 -34.32 -12.40 -14.77
CA ARG A 768 -33.28 -11.38 -14.78
C ARG A 768 -33.89 -10.04 -15.14
N PRO A 769 -33.67 -8.97 -14.37
CA PRO A 769 -34.20 -7.63 -14.67
C PRO A 769 -33.95 -7.18 -16.12
N LYS A 770 -32.78 -7.50 -16.68
CA LYS A 770 -32.43 -7.19 -18.06
C LYS A 770 -33.32 -7.91 -19.09
N ASP A 771 -33.76 -9.14 -18.79
CA ASP A 771 -34.52 -9.97 -19.74
C ASP A 771 -36.02 -9.54 -19.77
N ILE A 772 -36.48 -8.80 -18.76
CA ILE A 772 -37.82 -8.26 -18.63
C ILE A 772 -37.89 -6.74 -18.81
N GLY A 773 -36.77 -6.10 -19.26
CA GLY A 773 -36.70 -4.69 -19.57
C GLY A 773 -36.80 -3.73 -18.38
N LEU A 774 -36.52 -4.20 -17.14
CA LEU A 774 -36.53 -3.33 -15.95
C LEU A 774 -35.27 -2.49 -15.82
N ASP A 775 -34.11 -3.12 -15.97
CA ASP A 775 -32.79 -2.48 -15.94
C ASP A 775 -31.72 -3.40 -16.57
N ASN A 776 -30.43 -3.06 -16.45
CA ASN A 776 -29.32 -3.86 -17.00
C ASN A 776 -28.78 -4.92 -16.02
N ASP A 777 -29.47 -5.24 -14.91
CA ASP A 777 -29.02 -6.23 -13.94
C ASP A 777 -29.11 -7.65 -14.52
N PRO A 778 -27.98 -8.38 -14.66
CA PRO A 778 -27.93 -9.72 -15.20
C PRO A 778 -28.22 -10.81 -14.17
N ARG A 779 -28.41 -10.48 -12.89
CA ARG A 779 -28.65 -11.45 -11.81
C ARG A 779 -30.04 -12.10 -11.96
N ALA A 780 -30.15 -13.42 -11.72
CA ALA A 780 -31.45 -14.10 -11.61
C ALA A 780 -32.01 -13.90 -10.20
N LEU A 781 -33.08 -13.14 -10.07
CA LEU A 781 -33.65 -12.66 -8.82
C LEU A 781 -35.08 -13.20 -8.70
N ALA A 782 -35.59 -13.28 -7.45
CA ALA A 782 -36.97 -13.57 -7.13
C ALA A 782 -37.49 -12.77 -5.94
N LEU A 783 -36.97 -13.06 -4.73
CA LEU A 783 -37.35 -12.44 -3.48
C LEU A 783 -36.24 -11.58 -2.91
N GLY A 784 -36.55 -10.34 -2.54
CA GLY A 784 -35.68 -9.45 -1.78
C GLY A 784 -36.08 -9.44 -0.30
N LEU A 785 -35.28 -10.08 0.55
CA LEU A 785 -35.54 -10.19 1.99
C LEU A 785 -35.17 -8.90 2.72
N LEU A 786 -36.12 -8.27 3.40
CA LEU A 786 -35.92 -7.06 4.20
C LEU A 786 -35.77 -7.38 5.69
N ALA A 787 -36.70 -8.10 6.25
CA ALA A 787 -36.70 -8.44 7.67
C ALA A 787 -37.47 -9.72 7.97
N ILE A 788 -37.10 -10.34 9.10
CA ILE A 788 -37.84 -11.46 9.71
C ILE A 788 -38.17 -11.10 11.16
N THR A 789 -39.37 -11.44 11.62
CA THR A 789 -39.78 -11.29 13.02
C THR A 789 -40.43 -12.60 13.48
N LEU A 790 -39.91 -13.17 14.58
CA LEU A 790 -40.52 -14.33 15.26
C LEU A 790 -41.73 -13.90 16.06
N ARG A 791 -42.83 -14.68 16.00
CA ARG A 791 -44.09 -14.38 16.69
C ARG A 791 -44.60 -15.54 17.54
#